data_393626d00093666741d3a254acb73935
#
_entry.id   393626d00093666741d3a254acb73935
#
_cell.length_a   1.000
_cell.length_b   1.000
_cell.length_c   1.000
_cell.angle_alpha   90.00
_cell.angle_beta   90.00
_cell.angle_gamma   90.00
#
_symmetry.space_group_name_H-M   'P 1'
#
loop_
_entity.id
_entity.type
_entity.pdbx_description
1 polymer ?
#
loop_
_entity_poly.entity_id
_entity_poly.type
_entity_poly.pdbx_seq_one_letter_code
_entity_poly.pdbx_strand_id
1 'polypeptide(L)'
;MGVRNSSTTTAPEPIGQLETCLTLDDMRLTQMVYLAIAGDASPQISVPCLGATYVGLREGGKLCRSYWCYDLDLWQLLSHVMEDAIAYLSSATKANRRGIDTIELCLTHSYRSVEPTQFARQLSNIHRGIRGMEVQYKDHTGRYSPTRMIASNLSFGSAFDRFLTQLSLSPETFWRNGGTVQAFEARQVLIRLAPQVTATTLHRGNRIVPYEKLSGEVLQDMTFCMGQWMLRQVQSDGRMIYKYFPSRGEESTANNLIRQFMATLCLIRYAKSTGKAEHQAVATQNLQHNIQQFYQEENDLGFVEYQGKVKLGAVALAALALLEYSDSATIAPPYAEPFDRLCATIDTLWNEDGSFRSFYKPSDRNDNQNFYPGEALLFWASLYCHTQDPVLLDKCYASFRYYKDWHLQHRNPAFIPWHTQAYTLLYRETGDRQFLDFIFEMNDWLLPLQQWEGTRYADVQGRFYDPDKPYGPPHASSTGVYLEGLAEAYQLAVKVEDADRAQPYQQAIWHGFRSVRQLQFRDAVDWFYISKTASVHGGLRTTVYDNVIRVDNVQHCLMALLKLEHLPEFTKAIAPPFSPDPSLPHSHIRNVGQEDDWVPTPTPVAESQSFSLDSIPIIDGKARQQLNYFRLIEPAVDIQPLLNEIEANENLWLKDTSRQDNVKVQRETHTIYLRSAVKPFPSGVTSGNDVHPSRPTRIAEHFPTVLAWAEQFAARQSGELGRVTLVRLAPKGRVYPHIDQGEYYRVRDRYHLILHSPTGSILAARDEWVRLHPGECWWFNNKEPHQAYNESDDWRIHLIFDVKPSDTKPFDMDSKGEE
;
A
#
# COMPACT_ATOMS: atom_id res chain seq x y z
N MET A 1 -26.23 80.41 14.73
CA MET A 1 -26.80 79.77 13.53
C MET A 1 -26.50 78.29 13.63
N GLY A 2 -27.51 77.53 13.82
CA GLY A 2 -27.53 76.21 14.34
C GLY A 2 -26.95 75.12 13.45
N VAL A 3 -26.25 74.20 14.12
CA VAL A 3 -25.92 72.89 13.60
C VAL A 3 -26.81 71.87 14.33
N ARG A 4 -27.67 71.20 13.60
CA ARG A 4 -28.47 70.08 14.12
C ARG A 4 -27.66 68.82 13.96
N ASN A 5 -27.33 68.19 15.08
CA ASN A 5 -26.90 66.83 15.14
C ASN A 5 -28.09 65.89 14.92
N SER A 6 -28.04 65.10 13.84
CA SER A 6 -28.89 63.95 13.67
C SER A 6 -28.09 62.69 14.04
N SER A 7 -28.36 62.17 15.20
CA SER A 7 -27.92 60.85 15.64
C SER A 7 -28.78 59.77 14.92
N THR A 8 -28.20 59.11 13.97
CA THR A 8 -28.76 57.88 13.41
C THR A 8 -28.31 56.72 14.34
N THR A 9 -29.25 56.24 15.13
CA THR A 9 -29.11 54.94 15.81
C THR A 9 -29.13 53.85 14.76
N THR A 10 -27.97 53.29 14.48
CA THR A 10 -27.87 52.04 13.74
C THR A 10 -28.43 50.92 14.59
N ALA A 11 -29.38 50.16 14.03
CA ALA A 11 -29.91 48.95 14.62
C ALA A 11 -28.76 47.96 14.87
N PRO A 12 -28.81 47.14 15.95
CA PRO A 12 -27.77 46.13 16.18
C PRO A 12 -27.79 45.13 15.03
N GLU A 13 -26.60 44.84 14.52
CA GLU A 13 -26.38 43.73 13.58
C GLU A 13 -26.93 42.42 14.16
N PRO A 14 -27.49 41.53 13.32
CA PRO A 14 -28.00 40.24 13.78
C PRO A 14 -26.87 39.44 14.41
N ILE A 15 -27.17 38.86 15.58
CA ILE A 15 -26.31 38.00 16.38
C ILE A 15 -25.65 36.99 15.44
N GLY A 16 -24.30 37.07 15.32
CA GLY A 16 -23.49 36.20 14.47
C GLY A 16 -23.74 34.74 14.82
N GLN A 17 -23.59 33.89 13.81
CA GLN A 17 -23.60 32.42 13.97
C GLN A 17 -22.76 32.04 15.17
N LEU A 18 -23.28 31.21 16.09
CA LEU A 18 -22.54 30.68 17.22
C LEU A 18 -21.27 30.02 16.71
N GLU A 19 -20.12 30.59 17.03
CA GLU A 19 -18.83 29.95 16.74
C GLU A 19 -18.76 28.65 17.56
N THR A 20 -18.49 27.57 16.87
CA THR A 20 -18.23 26.27 17.51
C THR A 20 -16.73 25.97 17.52
N CYS A 21 -16.31 25.06 18.36
CA CYS A 21 -14.90 24.60 18.38
C CYS A 21 -14.44 24.04 17.03
N LEU A 22 -15.35 23.78 16.09
CA LEU A 22 -15.05 23.28 14.74
C LEU A 22 -14.76 24.41 13.73
N THR A 23 -15.21 25.63 13.96
CA THR A 23 -15.15 26.74 13.00
C THR A 23 -14.07 27.78 13.29
N LEU A 24 -13.46 27.75 14.49
CA LEU A 24 -12.36 28.65 14.84
C LEU A 24 -11.14 28.45 13.93
N ASP A 25 -10.57 29.53 13.42
CA ASP A 25 -9.32 29.46 12.67
C ASP A 25 -8.07 29.26 13.56
N ASP A 26 -6.95 28.92 12.97
CA ASP A 26 -5.70 28.65 13.69
C ASP A 26 -5.14 29.90 14.40
N MET A 27 -5.42 31.09 13.90
CA MET A 27 -4.97 32.35 14.51
C MET A 27 -5.73 32.62 15.82
N ARG A 28 -7.04 32.48 15.82
CA ARG A 28 -7.88 32.64 17.02
C ARG A 28 -7.55 31.56 18.07
N LEU A 29 -7.36 30.33 17.64
CA LEU A 29 -6.90 29.25 18.52
C LEU A 29 -5.55 29.57 19.15
N THR A 30 -4.61 30.08 18.35
CA THR A 30 -3.28 30.48 18.85
C THR A 30 -3.42 31.60 19.89
N GLN A 31 -4.26 32.60 19.65
CA GLN A 31 -4.52 33.67 20.59
C GLN A 31 -5.12 33.15 21.91
N MET A 32 -6.09 32.24 21.83
CA MET A 32 -6.66 31.61 23.04
C MET A 32 -5.61 30.85 23.87
N VAL A 33 -4.70 30.13 23.18
CA VAL A 33 -3.60 29.43 23.86
C VAL A 33 -2.67 30.42 24.56
N TYR A 34 -2.34 31.55 23.92
CA TYR A 34 -1.53 32.59 24.57
C TYR A 34 -2.18 33.15 25.85
N LEU A 35 -3.49 33.46 25.80
CA LEU A 35 -4.24 33.95 26.95
C LEU A 35 -4.28 32.90 28.08
N ALA A 36 -4.50 31.63 27.74
CA ALA A 36 -4.49 30.53 28.70
C ALA A 36 -3.13 30.33 29.39
N ILE A 37 -2.01 30.52 28.64
CA ILE A 37 -0.66 30.46 29.22
C ILE A 37 -0.40 31.67 30.16
N ALA A 38 -0.87 32.85 29.77
CA ALA A 38 -0.73 34.07 30.57
C ALA A 38 -1.56 34.06 31.85
N GLY A 39 -2.55 33.17 31.98
CA GLY A 39 -3.52 33.17 33.06
C GLY A 39 -4.47 34.36 33.00
N ASP A 40 -4.67 34.93 31.79
CA ASP A 40 -5.54 36.08 31.59
C ASP A 40 -7.01 35.71 31.73
N ALA A 41 -7.88 36.74 31.85
CA ALA A 41 -9.33 36.52 31.97
C ALA A 41 -9.88 35.82 30.69
N SER A 42 -10.86 34.95 30.94
CA SER A 42 -11.58 34.25 29.86
C SER A 42 -12.06 35.21 28.77
N PRO A 43 -11.87 34.91 27.47
CA PRO A 43 -12.53 35.64 26.39
C PRO A 43 -14.05 35.59 26.63
N GLN A 44 -14.75 36.67 26.32
CA GLN A 44 -16.21 36.78 26.55
C GLN A 44 -17.08 35.81 25.71
N ILE A 45 -16.45 34.97 24.89
CA ILE A 45 -17.13 34.05 23.97
C ILE A 45 -16.92 32.61 24.48
N SER A 46 -18.03 31.96 24.84
CA SER A 46 -18.04 30.52 25.13
C SER A 46 -18.04 29.72 23.82
N VAL A 47 -17.12 28.76 23.69
CA VAL A 47 -17.00 27.88 22.56
C VAL A 47 -17.12 26.42 23.02
N PRO A 48 -18.33 25.85 22.95
CA PRO A 48 -18.58 24.52 23.51
C PRO A 48 -17.85 23.43 22.74
N CYS A 49 -17.29 22.46 23.46
CA CYS A 49 -16.81 21.21 22.92
C CYS A 49 -17.99 20.25 22.70
N LEU A 50 -18.12 19.69 21.49
CA LEU A 50 -19.27 18.87 21.09
C LEU A 50 -19.25 17.44 21.62
N GLY A 51 -18.10 16.97 22.12
CA GLY A 51 -17.90 15.62 22.62
C GLY A 51 -16.63 15.51 23.45
N ALA A 52 -16.26 14.29 23.80
CA ALA A 52 -15.02 14.02 24.52
C ALA A 52 -13.80 14.55 23.74
N THR A 53 -12.88 15.21 24.43
CA THR A 53 -11.66 15.72 23.84
C THR A 53 -10.46 14.88 24.27
N TYR A 54 -9.71 14.36 23.32
CA TYR A 54 -8.42 13.72 23.57
C TYR A 54 -7.33 14.78 23.73
N VAL A 55 -6.53 14.62 24.79
CA VAL A 55 -5.36 15.44 25.09
C VAL A 55 -4.13 14.55 25.12
N GLY A 56 -3.09 14.92 24.37
CA GLY A 56 -1.78 14.29 24.41
C GLY A 56 -0.69 15.31 24.69
N LEU A 57 0.06 15.15 25.79
CA LEU A 57 1.18 16.00 26.16
C LEU A 57 2.49 15.33 25.72
N ARG A 58 3.30 16.04 24.95
CA ARG A 58 4.55 15.50 24.38
C ARG A 58 5.77 16.34 24.73
N GLU A 59 6.88 15.64 24.90
CA GLU A 59 8.22 16.21 25.08
C GLU A 59 9.14 15.60 24.00
N GLY A 60 9.65 16.41 23.08
CA GLY A 60 10.51 15.93 22.00
C GLY A 60 9.92 14.78 21.20
N GLY A 61 8.64 14.84 20.87
CA GLY A 61 7.88 13.81 20.14
C GLY A 61 7.39 12.64 21.01
N LYS A 62 7.95 12.42 22.19
CA LYS A 62 7.53 11.34 23.08
C LYS A 62 6.24 11.72 23.82
N LEU A 63 5.23 10.84 23.75
CA LEU A 63 4.00 11.01 24.53
C LEU A 63 4.31 10.79 26.02
N CYS A 64 4.14 11.84 26.82
CA CYS A 64 4.39 11.84 28.27
C CYS A 64 3.15 11.51 29.07
N ARG A 65 2.01 12.10 28.66
CA ARG A 65 0.70 11.91 29.29
C ARG A 65 -0.38 11.98 28.23
N SER A 66 -1.47 11.25 28.41
CA SER A 66 -2.67 11.40 27.60
C SER A 66 -3.92 11.07 28.40
N TYR A 67 -5.01 11.77 28.13
CA TYR A 67 -6.29 11.59 28.78
C TYR A 67 -7.44 12.10 27.91
N TRP A 68 -8.67 11.90 28.39
CA TRP A 68 -9.89 12.38 27.77
C TRP A 68 -10.60 13.33 28.69
N CYS A 69 -11.00 14.51 28.19
CA CYS A 69 -11.82 15.50 28.89
C CYS A 69 -13.26 15.45 28.38
N TYR A 70 -14.20 15.82 29.23
CA TYR A 70 -15.63 15.80 28.91
C TYR A 70 -16.28 17.12 29.33
N ASP A 71 -17.31 17.51 28.60
CA ASP A 71 -18.24 18.61 28.96
C ASP A 71 -17.58 19.95 29.28
N LEU A 72 -16.47 20.25 28.60
CA LEU A 72 -15.77 21.51 28.80
C LEU A 72 -16.01 22.45 27.62
N ASP A 73 -16.10 23.73 27.98
CA ASP A 73 -15.88 24.82 27.02
C ASP A 73 -14.41 24.82 26.56
N LEU A 74 -14.15 25.24 25.33
CA LEU A 74 -12.79 25.22 24.75
C LEU A 74 -11.80 26.06 25.60
N TRP A 75 -12.25 27.16 26.18
CA TRP A 75 -11.39 27.98 27.04
C TRP A 75 -11.03 27.23 28.32
N GLN A 76 -12.02 26.63 28.98
CA GLN A 76 -11.79 25.81 30.19
C GLN A 76 -10.86 24.64 29.88
N LEU A 77 -11.07 23.98 28.75
CA LEU A 77 -10.19 22.91 28.26
C LEU A 77 -8.75 23.40 28.09
N LEU A 78 -8.53 24.51 27.40
CA LEU A 78 -7.19 25.04 27.14
C LEU A 78 -6.51 25.47 28.45
N SER A 79 -7.25 26.14 29.38
CA SER A 79 -6.73 26.53 30.70
C SER A 79 -6.28 25.31 31.48
N HIS A 80 -7.13 24.29 31.60
CA HIS A 80 -6.80 23.04 32.27
C HIS A 80 -5.60 22.30 31.65
N VAL A 81 -5.52 22.23 30.34
CA VAL A 81 -4.41 21.58 29.61
C VAL A 81 -3.10 22.35 29.82
N MET A 82 -3.14 23.69 29.89
CA MET A 82 -1.94 24.50 30.16
C MET A 82 -1.48 24.32 31.61
N GLU A 83 -2.42 24.30 32.59
CA GLU A 83 -2.10 23.99 34.00
C GLU A 83 -1.44 22.61 34.12
N ASP A 84 -1.97 21.59 33.45
CA ASP A 84 -1.39 20.24 33.41
C ASP A 84 0.02 20.22 32.78
N ALA A 85 0.23 20.97 31.72
CA ALA A 85 1.54 21.05 31.07
C ALA A 85 2.58 21.73 31.96
N ILE A 86 2.18 22.78 32.70
CA ILE A 86 3.01 23.49 33.68
C ILE A 86 3.27 22.60 34.90
N ALA A 87 2.24 21.94 35.46
CA ALA A 87 2.38 21.04 36.59
C ALA A 87 3.31 19.85 36.29
N TYR A 88 3.30 19.35 35.03
CA TYR A 88 4.22 18.32 34.59
C TYR A 88 5.68 18.77 34.67
N LEU A 89 5.97 20.05 34.38
CA LEU A 89 7.31 20.64 34.56
C LEU A 89 7.72 20.67 36.01
N SER A 90 6.81 21.11 36.91
CA SER A 90 7.08 21.28 38.33
C SER A 90 7.31 19.96 39.07
N SER A 91 6.74 18.86 38.60
CA SER A 91 6.88 17.52 39.19
C SER A 91 8.14 16.76 38.76
N ALA A 92 8.97 17.35 37.88
CA ALA A 92 10.11 16.68 37.26
C ALA A 92 11.37 16.75 38.19
N THR A 93 11.69 15.65 38.85
CA THR A 93 12.89 15.48 39.70
C THR A 93 14.20 15.22 38.88
N LYS A 94 14.17 15.25 37.55
CA LYS A 94 15.33 14.96 36.71
C LYS A 94 15.84 16.20 35.98
N ALA A 95 17.10 16.54 36.21
CA ALA A 95 17.83 17.70 35.68
C ALA A 95 17.92 17.82 34.15
N ASN A 96 17.37 16.86 33.36
CA ASN A 96 17.49 16.81 31.88
C ASN A 96 16.14 16.83 31.13
N ARG A 97 15.03 17.25 31.77
CA ARG A 97 13.75 17.38 31.06
C ARG A 97 13.62 18.75 30.43
N ARG A 98 13.26 18.76 29.14
CA ARG A 98 13.01 19.97 28.34
C ARG A 98 11.62 20.59 28.60
N GLY A 99 10.69 19.81 29.17
CA GLY A 99 9.31 20.18 29.37
C GLY A 99 8.40 19.81 28.20
N ILE A 100 7.09 19.96 28.41
CA ILE A 100 6.10 19.77 27.35
C ILE A 100 6.31 20.86 26.30
N ASP A 101 6.59 20.45 25.08
CA ASP A 101 6.80 21.34 23.93
C ASP A 101 5.65 21.30 22.94
N THR A 102 4.82 20.25 23.02
CA THR A 102 3.74 19.99 22.07
C THR A 102 2.53 19.38 22.74
N ILE A 103 1.36 19.90 22.41
CA ILE A 103 0.06 19.41 22.86
C ILE A 103 -0.76 18.99 21.66
N GLU A 104 -1.34 17.81 21.72
CA GLU A 104 -2.18 17.19 20.71
C GLU A 104 -3.63 17.18 21.22
N LEU A 105 -4.54 17.82 20.49
CA LEU A 105 -5.97 17.82 20.81
C LEU A 105 -6.76 17.15 19.68
N CYS A 106 -7.75 16.33 20.07
CA CYS A 106 -8.80 15.85 19.16
C CYS A 106 -10.16 16.19 19.77
N LEU A 107 -10.79 17.24 19.23
CA LEU A 107 -12.13 17.70 19.58
C LEU A 107 -13.12 16.82 18.82
N THR A 108 -13.76 15.87 19.50
CA THR A 108 -14.57 14.84 18.84
C THR A 108 -15.96 15.33 18.49
N HIS A 109 -16.51 14.78 17.42
CA HIS A 109 -17.87 15.00 16.95
C HIS A 109 -18.36 13.81 16.12
N SER A 110 -19.61 13.83 15.70
CA SER A 110 -20.17 12.89 14.71
C SER A 110 -19.99 11.41 15.06
N TYR A 111 -20.36 11.05 16.32
CA TYR A 111 -20.33 9.65 16.77
C TYR A 111 -21.36 8.81 16.02
N ARG A 112 -20.97 7.62 15.60
CA ARG A 112 -21.83 6.65 14.91
C ARG A 112 -21.52 5.23 15.36
N SER A 113 -22.57 4.44 15.62
CA SER A 113 -22.43 3.03 15.93
C SER A 113 -21.91 2.27 14.71
N VAL A 114 -21.06 1.30 14.98
CA VAL A 114 -20.45 0.44 13.97
C VAL A 114 -20.96 -0.98 14.19
N GLU A 115 -21.76 -1.47 13.25
CA GLU A 115 -22.23 -2.84 13.27
C GLU A 115 -21.10 -3.83 12.95
N PRO A 116 -21.11 -5.04 13.52
CA PRO A 116 -20.05 -6.04 13.31
C PRO A 116 -19.72 -6.28 11.83
N THR A 117 -20.78 -6.40 11.01
CA THR A 117 -20.67 -6.61 9.55
C THR A 117 -20.11 -5.41 8.79
N GLN A 118 -20.16 -4.23 9.39
CA GLN A 118 -19.71 -2.97 8.78
C GLN A 118 -18.33 -2.54 9.27
N PHE A 119 -17.76 -3.24 10.27
CA PHE A 119 -16.51 -2.85 10.92
C PHE A 119 -15.38 -2.62 9.90
N ALA A 120 -15.09 -3.61 9.05
CA ALA A 120 -14.00 -3.54 8.08
C ALA A 120 -14.19 -2.41 7.05
N ARG A 121 -15.42 -2.06 6.69
CA ARG A 121 -15.74 -0.99 5.75
C ARG A 121 -15.66 0.38 6.40
N GLN A 122 -16.32 0.56 7.54
CA GLN A 122 -16.41 1.85 8.23
C GLN A 122 -15.11 2.25 8.93
N LEU A 123 -14.29 1.27 9.32
CA LEU A 123 -13.02 1.42 10.01
C LEU A 123 -11.85 0.86 9.16
N SER A 124 -11.91 1.05 7.84
CA SER A 124 -10.83 0.67 6.92
C SER A 124 -9.64 1.64 7.01
N ASN A 125 -8.50 1.22 6.48
CA ASN A 125 -7.26 2.01 6.52
C ASN A 125 -7.38 3.40 5.87
N ILE A 126 -8.24 3.58 4.86
CA ILE A 126 -8.45 4.89 4.25
C ILE A 126 -9.03 5.93 5.23
N HIS A 127 -9.70 5.47 6.28
CA HIS A 127 -10.27 6.31 7.34
C HIS A 127 -9.32 6.49 8.53
N ARG A 128 -8.21 5.73 8.58
CA ARG A 128 -7.23 5.82 9.66
C ARG A 128 -6.63 7.22 9.73
N GLY A 129 -6.64 7.79 10.92
CA GLY A 129 -6.20 9.16 11.17
C GLY A 129 -7.25 10.25 10.85
N ILE A 130 -8.38 9.89 10.23
CA ILE A 130 -9.57 10.76 10.09
C ILE A 130 -10.57 10.40 11.17
N ARG A 131 -10.92 9.13 11.27
CA ARG A 131 -11.82 8.59 12.27
C ARG A 131 -11.05 8.14 13.50
N GLY A 132 -11.65 8.32 14.67
CA GLY A 132 -11.30 7.62 15.89
C GLY A 132 -12.26 6.45 16.10
N MET A 133 -11.98 5.67 17.13
CA MET A 133 -12.77 4.51 17.53
C MET A 133 -12.95 4.48 19.02
N GLU A 134 -14.17 4.23 19.48
CA GLU A 134 -14.50 3.91 20.86
C GLU A 134 -15.04 2.48 20.89
N VAL A 135 -14.52 1.69 21.82
CA VAL A 135 -14.93 0.30 22.07
C VAL A 135 -15.40 0.21 23.51
N GLN A 136 -16.60 -0.29 23.74
CA GLN A 136 -17.14 -0.46 25.08
C GLN A 136 -17.60 -1.90 25.29
N TYR A 137 -17.23 -2.44 26.44
CA TYR A 137 -17.69 -3.75 26.90
C TYR A 137 -17.89 -3.73 28.42
N LYS A 138 -19.14 -3.83 28.88
CA LYS A 138 -19.50 -3.63 30.30
C LYS A 138 -18.93 -2.30 30.81
N ASP A 139 -18.16 -2.31 31.89
CA ASP A 139 -17.53 -1.12 32.50
C ASP A 139 -16.20 -0.72 31.84
N HIS A 140 -15.74 -1.46 30.81
CA HIS A 140 -14.48 -1.19 30.14
C HIS A 140 -14.70 -0.39 28.85
N THR A 141 -13.98 0.72 28.74
CA THR A 141 -14.01 1.56 27.53
C THR A 141 -12.60 1.79 27.00
N GLY A 142 -12.38 1.47 25.73
CA GLY A 142 -11.15 1.79 24.99
C GLY A 142 -11.42 2.91 23.98
N ARG A 143 -10.64 3.99 24.01
CA ARG A 143 -10.76 5.11 23.06
C ARG A 143 -9.47 5.33 22.31
N TYR A 144 -9.58 5.49 21.00
CA TYR A 144 -8.45 5.67 20.09
C TYR A 144 -8.70 6.91 19.24
N SER A 145 -7.95 7.99 19.53
CA SER A 145 -8.06 9.23 18.76
C SER A 145 -7.44 9.08 17.37
N PRO A 146 -7.92 9.81 16.35
CA PRO A 146 -7.35 9.77 15.01
C PRO A 146 -5.85 10.02 14.99
N THR A 147 -5.38 11.05 15.68
CA THR A 147 -3.95 11.40 15.74
C THR A 147 -3.10 10.32 16.42
N ARG A 148 -3.61 9.70 17.51
CA ARG A 148 -2.90 8.59 18.17
C ARG A 148 -2.74 7.39 17.24
N MET A 149 -3.74 7.09 16.43
CA MET A 149 -3.67 5.98 15.47
C MET A 149 -2.58 6.22 14.42
N ILE A 150 -2.42 7.46 13.95
CA ILE A 150 -1.30 7.84 13.07
C ILE A 150 0.02 7.80 13.82
N ALA A 151 0.11 8.44 14.97
CA ALA A 151 1.33 8.51 15.76
C ALA A 151 1.89 7.13 16.15
N SER A 152 1.00 6.17 16.44
CA SER A 152 1.38 4.79 16.78
C SER A 152 1.46 3.86 15.57
N ASN A 153 1.12 4.33 14.39
CA ASN A 153 0.92 3.54 13.18
C ASN A 153 -0.02 2.34 13.39
N LEU A 154 -1.12 2.54 14.11
CA LEU A 154 -2.04 1.51 14.59
C LEU A 154 -3.27 1.43 13.68
N SER A 155 -3.60 0.24 13.17
CA SER A 155 -4.85 0.01 12.44
C SER A 155 -6.04 -0.12 13.39
N PHE A 156 -7.27 0.05 12.87
CA PHE A 156 -8.48 -0.15 13.67
C PHE A 156 -8.61 -1.59 14.17
N GLY A 157 -8.35 -2.58 13.29
CA GLY A 157 -8.33 -3.99 13.69
C GLY A 157 -7.34 -4.24 14.83
N SER A 158 -6.09 -3.79 14.69
CA SER A 158 -5.09 -3.96 15.75
C SER A 158 -5.44 -3.21 17.04
N ALA A 159 -6.14 -2.09 16.96
CA ALA A 159 -6.63 -1.37 18.14
C ALA A 159 -7.74 -2.16 18.84
N PHE A 160 -8.68 -2.71 18.09
CA PHE A 160 -9.74 -3.56 18.56
C PHE A 160 -9.19 -4.84 19.19
N ASP A 161 -8.27 -5.54 18.50
CA ASP A 161 -7.62 -6.76 19.00
C ASP A 161 -6.88 -6.51 20.33
N ARG A 162 -6.19 -5.36 20.46
CA ARG A 162 -5.55 -5.00 21.74
C ARG A 162 -6.55 -4.84 22.87
N PHE A 163 -7.68 -4.19 22.63
CA PHE A 163 -8.73 -4.05 23.61
C PHE A 163 -9.30 -5.41 24.04
N LEU A 164 -9.59 -6.29 23.08
CA LEU A 164 -10.08 -7.62 23.35
C LEU A 164 -9.06 -8.48 24.12
N THR A 165 -7.79 -8.42 23.72
CA THR A 165 -6.70 -9.15 24.38
C THR A 165 -6.56 -8.75 25.85
N GLN A 166 -6.68 -7.45 26.18
CA GLN A 166 -6.63 -6.98 27.57
C GLN A 166 -7.74 -7.55 28.45
N LEU A 167 -8.88 -7.89 27.84
CA LEU A 167 -10.04 -8.46 28.53
C LEU A 167 -10.15 -9.98 28.34
N SER A 168 -9.20 -10.59 27.63
CA SER A 168 -9.21 -12.02 27.29
C SER A 168 -10.51 -12.44 26.57
N LEU A 169 -10.99 -11.58 25.65
CA LEU A 169 -12.21 -11.80 24.88
C LEU A 169 -11.90 -12.18 23.46
N SER A 170 -12.78 -13.02 22.85
CA SER A 170 -12.86 -13.14 21.40
C SER A 170 -13.79 -12.07 20.81
N PRO A 171 -13.63 -11.71 19.54
CA PRO A 171 -14.55 -10.80 18.85
C PRO A 171 -16.00 -11.23 18.96
N GLU A 172 -16.31 -12.50 18.78
CA GLU A 172 -17.65 -13.05 18.85
C GLU A 172 -18.24 -12.91 20.28
N THR A 173 -17.45 -13.25 21.30
CA THR A 173 -17.86 -13.09 22.70
C THR A 173 -18.15 -11.63 23.03
N PHE A 174 -17.33 -10.72 22.51
CA PHE A 174 -17.54 -9.28 22.66
C PHE A 174 -18.91 -8.86 22.08
N TRP A 175 -19.15 -9.16 20.80
CA TRP A 175 -20.38 -8.75 20.12
C TRP A 175 -21.63 -9.43 20.70
N ARG A 176 -21.57 -10.73 20.95
CA ARG A 176 -22.69 -11.50 21.50
C ARG A 176 -23.15 -11.02 22.87
N ASN A 177 -22.22 -10.56 23.69
CA ASN A 177 -22.46 -10.12 25.05
C ASN A 177 -22.65 -8.60 25.19
N GLY A 178 -23.07 -7.94 24.12
CA GLY A 178 -23.44 -6.52 24.14
C GLY A 178 -22.25 -5.55 24.07
N GLY A 179 -21.10 -6.00 23.55
CA GLY A 179 -20.00 -5.09 23.24
C GLY A 179 -20.41 -4.14 22.11
N THR A 180 -19.98 -2.90 22.18
CA THR A 180 -20.30 -1.88 21.18
C THR A 180 -19.04 -1.21 20.65
N VAL A 181 -19.08 -0.84 19.38
CA VAL A 181 -18.05 -0.03 18.74
C VAL A 181 -18.71 1.21 18.16
N GLN A 182 -18.11 2.35 18.40
CA GLN A 182 -18.48 3.61 17.77
C GLN A 182 -17.30 4.18 16.99
N ALA A 183 -17.54 4.67 15.80
CA ALA A 183 -16.62 5.53 15.07
C ALA A 183 -16.99 6.98 15.34
N PHE A 184 -15.99 7.84 15.41
CA PHE A 184 -16.18 9.28 15.53
C PHE A 184 -15.19 10.03 14.65
N GLU A 185 -15.52 11.25 14.30
CA GLU A 185 -14.60 12.19 13.67
C GLU A 185 -14.12 13.20 14.70
N ALA A 186 -13.03 13.89 14.41
CA ALA A 186 -12.50 14.89 15.32
C ALA A 186 -11.81 16.00 14.56
N ARG A 187 -12.01 17.25 15.01
CA ARG A 187 -11.08 18.31 14.67
C ARG A 187 -9.78 18.05 15.41
N GLN A 188 -8.70 17.98 14.66
CA GLN A 188 -7.36 17.69 15.16
C GLN A 188 -6.57 19.00 15.24
N VAL A 189 -6.04 19.33 16.40
CA VAL A 189 -5.24 20.54 16.61
C VAL A 189 -3.92 20.18 17.25
N LEU A 190 -2.84 20.72 16.70
CA LEU A 190 -1.50 20.63 17.25
C LEU A 190 -1.12 22.00 17.81
N ILE A 191 -0.88 22.06 19.12
CA ILE A 191 -0.37 23.26 19.78
C ILE A 191 1.11 23.03 20.03
N ARG A 192 1.95 23.91 19.53
CA ARG A 192 3.37 23.95 19.82
C ARG A 192 3.64 25.10 20.77
N LEU A 193 4.40 24.84 21.84
CA LEU A 193 4.72 25.81 22.87
C LEU A 193 6.11 26.45 22.66
N ALA A 194 6.96 25.84 21.84
CA ALA A 194 8.29 26.32 21.54
C ALA A 194 8.65 26.09 20.07
N PRO A 195 9.49 26.94 19.41
CA PRO A 195 10.07 28.21 19.92
C PRO A 195 9.06 29.35 20.00
N GLN A 196 7.92 29.21 19.33
CA GLN A 196 6.80 30.14 19.36
C GLN A 196 5.52 29.34 19.57
N VAL A 197 4.59 29.91 20.32
CA VAL A 197 3.26 29.31 20.47
C VAL A 197 2.52 29.40 19.15
N THR A 198 2.04 28.24 18.68
CA THR A 198 1.21 28.15 17.49
C THR A 198 0.18 27.07 17.67
N ALA A 199 -1.04 27.29 17.21
CA ALA A 199 -2.05 26.25 17.02
C ALA A 199 -2.20 25.98 15.51
N THR A 200 -2.22 24.72 15.12
CA THR A 200 -2.33 24.30 13.73
C THR A 200 -3.41 23.22 13.62
N THR A 201 -4.39 23.44 12.78
CA THR A 201 -5.38 22.40 12.43
C THR A 201 -4.72 21.33 11.56
N LEU A 202 -4.93 20.07 11.95
CA LEU A 202 -4.39 18.92 11.23
C LEU A 202 -5.48 18.16 10.50
N HIS A 203 -5.08 17.56 9.40
CA HIS A 203 -5.85 16.55 8.67
C HIS A 203 -5.05 15.24 8.68
N ARG A 204 -5.59 14.20 9.26
CA ARG A 204 -4.91 12.89 9.43
C ARG A 204 -3.54 13.02 10.11
N GLY A 205 -3.46 13.84 11.17
CA GLY A 205 -2.21 14.05 11.89
C GLY A 205 -1.14 14.80 11.10
N ASN A 206 -1.52 15.54 10.05
CA ASN A 206 -0.60 16.33 9.25
C ASN A 206 -1.31 17.57 8.66
N ARG A 207 -0.59 18.47 8.00
CA ARG A 207 -1.18 19.55 7.21
C ARG A 207 -1.49 19.08 5.80
N ILE A 208 -2.56 19.59 5.20
CA ILE A 208 -2.79 19.46 3.75
C ILE A 208 -1.77 20.35 3.03
N VAL A 209 -1.13 19.80 2.00
CA VAL A 209 -0.27 20.56 1.09
C VAL A 209 -1.15 21.22 0.04
N PRO A 210 -1.27 22.55 0.02
CA PRO A 210 -1.99 23.25 -1.02
C PRO A 210 -1.22 23.16 -2.34
N TYR A 211 -1.93 22.90 -3.44
CA TYR A 211 -1.31 22.75 -4.76
C TYR A 211 -0.60 24.03 -5.21
N GLU A 212 -1.21 25.17 -4.96
CA GLU A 212 -0.70 26.50 -5.28
C GLU A 212 0.57 26.89 -4.49
N LYS A 213 0.93 26.10 -3.47
CA LYS A 213 2.19 26.27 -2.72
C LYS A 213 3.35 25.47 -3.32
N LEU A 214 3.11 24.66 -4.35
CA LEU A 214 4.19 24.04 -5.09
C LEU A 214 4.88 25.08 -5.99
N SER A 215 6.17 24.90 -6.19
CA SER A 215 6.99 25.67 -7.14
C SER A 215 8.25 24.87 -7.47
N GLY A 216 9.00 25.29 -8.47
CA GLY A 216 10.30 24.70 -8.76
C GLY A 216 11.25 24.73 -7.54
N GLU A 217 11.22 25.80 -6.75
CA GLU A 217 12.03 25.90 -5.51
C GLU A 217 11.61 24.83 -4.48
N VAL A 218 10.31 24.55 -4.36
CA VAL A 218 9.81 23.48 -3.50
C VAL A 218 10.27 22.13 -4.00
N LEU A 219 10.30 21.88 -5.31
CA LEU A 219 10.82 20.63 -5.87
C LEU A 219 12.33 20.49 -5.63
N GLN A 220 13.09 21.58 -5.73
CA GLN A 220 14.54 21.60 -5.39
C GLN A 220 14.76 21.30 -3.90
N ASP A 221 13.97 21.90 -2.99
CA ASP A 221 13.99 21.56 -1.57
C ASP A 221 13.67 20.08 -1.31
N MET A 222 12.69 19.54 -2.03
CA MET A 222 12.35 18.12 -1.96
C MET A 222 13.52 17.25 -2.41
N THR A 223 14.17 17.59 -3.53
CA THR A 223 15.36 16.89 -4.05
C THR A 223 16.48 16.88 -3.03
N PHE A 224 16.79 18.04 -2.48
CA PHE A 224 17.81 18.17 -1.45
C PHE A 224 17.50 17.35 -0.20
N CYS A 225 16.30 17.51 0.37
CA CYS A 225 15.90 16.82 1.60
C CYS A 225 15.88 15.29 1.43
N MET A 226 15.37 14.78 0.31
CA MET A 226 15.35 13.35 -0.01
C MET A 226 16.77 12.82 -0.26
N GLY A 227 17.60 13.54 -0.99
CA GLY A 227 18.99 13.18 -1.20
C GLY A 227 19.77 13.10 0.11
N GLN A 228 19.61 14.09 0.99
CA GLN A 228 20.21 14.07 2.33
C GLN A 228 19.67 12.92 3.19
N TRP A 229 18.38 12.57 3.06
CA TRP A 229 17.84 11.39 3.74
C TRP A 229 18.49 10.11 3.22
N MET A 230 18.61 9.91 1.91
CA MET A 230 19.24 8.74 1.29
C MET A 230 20.68 8.56 1.79
N LEU A 231 21.48 9.63 1.80
CA LEU A 231 22.86 9.60 2.29
C LEU A 231 22.93 9.15 3.76
N ARG A 232 22.05 9.67 4.62
CA ARG A 232 22.00 9.30 6.06
C ARG A 232 21.56 7.87 6.33
N GLN A 233 20.90 7.21 5.39
CA GLN A 233 20.50 5.79 5.57
C GLN A 233 21.67 4.83 5.34
N VAL A 234 22.77 5.27 4.71
CA VAL A 234 23.98 4.45 4.57
C VAL A 234 24.75 4.48 5.90
N GLN A 235 24.96 3.31 6.46
CA GLN A 235 25.67 3.11 7.72
C GLN A 235 27.19 3.13 7.49
N SER A 236 27.99 3.17 8.57
CA SER A 236 29.44 3.22 8.49
C SER A 236 30.08 2.01 7.81
N ASP A 237 29.39 0.88 7.73
CA ASP A 237 29.79 -0.33 7.00
C ASP A 237 29.33 -0.36 5.54
N GLY A 238 28.66 0.67 5.06
CA GLY A 238 28.08 0.79 3.72
C GLY A 238 26.67 0.21 3.58
N ARG A 239 26.13 -0.45 4.58
CA ARG A 239 24.79 -1.01 4.58
C ARG A 239 23.72 0.09 4.52
N MET A 240 22.76 -0.02 3.61
CA MET A 240 21.60 0.86 3.53
C MET A 240 20.46 0.33 4.41
N ILE A 241 19.86 1.20 5.21
CA ILE A 241 18.63 0.87 5.95
C ILE A 241 17.47 0.74 4.96
N TYR A 242 16.94 -0.48 4.80
CA TYR A 242 15.84 -0.73 3.87
C TYR A 242 14.50 -0.16 4.33
N LYS A 243 14.17 -0.30 5.63
CA LYS A 243 12.87 0.06 6.18
C LYS A 243 13.02 0.57 7.61
N TYR A 244 12.37 1.69 7.89
CA TYR A 244 12.40 2.35 9.20
C TYR A 244 10.97 2.56 9.74
N PHE A 245 10.79 2.40 11.03
CA PHE A 245 9.51 2.57 11.74
C PHE A 245 9.54 3.84 12.60
N PRO A 246 9.10 5.00 12.09
CA PRO A 246 9.17 6.29 12.80
C PRO A 246 8.50 6.28 14.17
N SER A 247 7.32 5.65 14.29
CA SER A 247 6.57 5.57 15.55
C SER A 247 7.30 4.83 16.66
N ARG A 248 8.27 3.97 16.32
CA ARG A 248 9.06 3.18 17.29
C ARG A 248 10.52 3.65 17.38
N GLY A 249 10.97 4.40 16.36
CA GLY A 249 12.37 4.77 16.25
C GLY A 249 13.31 3.61 15.96
N GLU A 250 12.84 2.61 15.18
CA GLU A 250 13.52 1.32 14.95
C GLU A 250 13.69 1.03 13.47
N GLU A 251 14.78 0.34 13.15
CA GLU A 251 15.01 -0.26 11.84
C GLU A 251 14.32 -1.64 11.72
N SER A 252 13.96 -2.02 10.52
CA SER A 252 13.52 -3.38 10.20
C SER A 252 14.72 -4.27 9.87
N THR A 253 14.66 -5.53 10.26
CA THR A 253 15.60 -6.57 9.82
C THR A 253 15.31 -7.09 8.40
N ALA A 254 14.17 -6.73 7.81
CA ALA A 254 13.84 -7.12 6.44
C ALA A 254 14.76 -6.45 5.43
N ASN A 255 15.03 -7.15 4.32
CA ASN A 255 15.82 -6.64 3.22
C ASN A 255 15.23 -7.06 1.86
N ASN A 256 15.62 -6.38 0.78
CA ASN A 256 15.22 -6.69 -0.59
C ASN A 256 16.27 -6.17 -1.57
N LEU A 257 16.91 -7.07 -2.33
CA LEU A 257 18.04 -6.70 -3.19
C LEU A 257 17.68 -5.76 -4.33
N ILE A 258 16.51 -5.91 -4.95
CA ILE A 258 16.05 -4.96 -5.98
C ILE A 258 16.07 -3.53 -5.43
N ARG A 259 15.55 -3.34 -4.22
CA ARG A 259 15.50 -2.03 -3.57
C ARG A 259 16.87 -1.55 -3.09
N GLN A 260 17.75 -2.48 -2.70
CA GLN A 260 19.14 -2.13 -2.33
C GLN A 260 19.92 -1.62 -3.54
N PHE A 261 19.94 -2.36 -4.64
CA PHE A 261 20.67 -1.93 -5.84
C PHE A 261 20.04 -0.71 -6.52
N MET A 262 18.71 -0.59 -6.47
CA MET A 262 18.03 0.62 -6.93
C MET A 262 18.37 1.84 -6.05
N ALA A 263 18.55 1.65 -4.74
CA ALA A 263 19.03 2.71 -3.85
C ALA A 263 20.48 3.08 -4.12
N THR A 264 21.35 2.11 -4.40
CA THR A 264 22.72 2.35 -4.85
C THR A 264 22.75 3.19 -6.12
N LEU A 265 21.94 2.82 -7.11
CA LEU A 265 21.79 3.58 -8.35
C LEU A 265 21.34 5.02 -8.10
N CYS A 266 20.34 5.20 -7.22
CA CYS A 266 19.87 6.52 -6.81
C CYS A 266 20.97 7.35 -6.16
N LEU A 267 21.80 6.77 -5.28
CA LEU A 267 22.94 7.43 -4.66
C LEU A 267 23.98 7.85 -5.70
N ILE A 268 24.29 7.00 -6.67
CA ILE A 268 25.22 7.30 -7.77
C ILE A 268 24.71 8.50 -8.58
N ARG A 269 23.44 8.47 -8.98
CA ARG A 269 22.82 9.56 -9.75
C ARG A 269 22.74 10.87 -8.96
N TYR A 270 22.39 10.81 -7.67
CA TYR A 270 22.38 12.00 -6.81
C TYR A 270 23.80 12.56 -6.58
N ALA A 271 24.79 11.70 -6.43
CA ALA A 271 26.18 12.14 -6.31
C ALA A 271 26.67 12.83 -7.59
N LYS A 272 26.32 12.29 -8.78
CA LYS A 272 26.62 12.91 -10.08
C LYS A 272 25.95 14.27 -10.23
N SER A 273 24.65 14.39 -9.89
CA SER A 273 23.90 15.63 -9.95
C SER A 273 24.50 16.72 -9.07
N THR A 274 24.92 16.37 -7.86
CA THR A 274 25.48 17.36 -6.93
C THR A 274 26.97 17.68 -7.16
N GLY A 275 27.73 16.79 -7.81
CA GLY A 275 29.17 16.92 -8.04
C GLY A 275 30.03 16.87 -6.76
N LYS A 276 29.45 16.44 -5.62
CA LYS A 276 30.14 16.49 -4.32
C LYS A 276 30.89 15.18 -4.03
N ALA A 277 32.17 15.29 -3.70
CA ALA A 277 33.02 14.15 -3.39
C ALA A 277 32.53 13.33 -2.20
N GLU A 278 31.97 13.97 -1.19
CA GLU A 278 31.37 13.27 -0.05
C GLU A 278 30.16 12.44 -0.42
N HIS A 279 29.32 12.87 -1.36
CA HIS A 279 28.19 12.09 -1.85
C HIS A 279 28.66 10.90 -2.69
N GLN A 280 29.70 11.11 -3.52
CA GLN A 280 30.33 10.03 -4.28
C GLN A 280 30.94 8.97 -3.35
N ALA A 281 31.58 9.38 -2.27
CA ALA A 281 32.16 8.46 -1.30
C ALA A 281 31.10 7.56 -0.65
N VAL A 282 29.91 8.11 -0.29
CA VAL A 282 28.81 7.35 0.28
C VAL A 282 28.23 6.38 -0.75
N ALA A 283 28.06 6.80 -2.00
CA ALA A 283 27.57 5.94 -3.08
C ALA A 283 28.54 4.77 -3.34
N THR A 284 29.86 5.07 -3.37
CA THR A 284 30.92 4.06 -3.51
C THR A 284 30.89 3.05 -2.37
N GLN A 285 30.82 3.52 -1.14
CA GLN A 285 30.78 2.66 0.04
C GLN A 285 29.55 1.71 0.03
N ASN A 286 28.38 2.22 -0.36
CA ASN A 286 27.17 1.40 -0.47
C ASN A 286 27.25 0.39 -1.61
N LEU A 287 27.78 0.77 -2.78
CA LEU A 287 28.04 -0.16 -3.89
C LEU A 287 28.98 -1.29 -3.47
N GLN A 288 30.12 -0.93 -2.84
CA GLN A 288 31.09 -1.90 -2.35
C GLN A 288 30.46 -2.89 -1.36
N HIS A 289 29.72 -2.37 -0.39
CA HIS A 289 28.98 -3.21 0.58
C HIS A 289 28.05 -4.18 -0.12
N ASN A 290 27.21 -3.70 -1.05
CA ASN A 290 26.23 -4.55 -1.70
C ASN A 290 26.85 -5.62 -2.59
N ILE A 291 27.92 -5.31 -3.31
CA ILE A 291 28.66 -6.31 -4.10
C ILE A 291 29.35 -7.32 -3.16
N GLN A 292 30.07 -6.88 -2.15
CA GLN A 292 30.76 -7.78 -1.22
C GLN A 292 29.80 -8.70 -0.46
N GLN A 293 28.63 -8.20 -0.12
CA GLN A 293 27.68 -8.93 0.72
C GLN A 293 26.79 -9.90 -0.06
N PHE A 294 26.44 -9.58 -1.30
CA PHE A 294 25.35 -10.28 -2.02
C PHE A 294 25.79 -10.91 -3.33
N TYR A 295 26.92 -10.52 -3.91
CA TYR A 295 27.41 -11.10 -5.16
C TYR A 295 27.99 -12.51 -4.91
N GLN A 296 27.66 -13.41 -5.79
CA GLN A 296 28.11 -14.81 -5.79
C GLN A 296 28.37 -15.27 -7.22
N GLU A 297 29.17 -16.33 -7.36
CA GLU A 297 29.52 -16.92 -8.63
C GLU A 297 29.25 -18.42 -8.64
N GLU A 298 28.79 -18.93 -9.77
CA GLU A 298 28.57 -20.35 -10.01
C GLU A 298 28.65 -20.64 -11.52
N ASN A 299 29.52 -21.58 -11.96
CA ASN A 299 29.63 -22.02 -13.35
C ASN A 299 29.79 -20.86 -14.37
N ASP A 300 30.74 -19.97 -14.12
CA ASP A 300 31.03 -18.77 -14.92
C ASP A 300 29.90 -17.72 -14.96
N LEU A 301 28.86 -17.91 -14.18
CA LEU A 301 27.78 -16.92 -14.00
C LEU A 301 27.97 -16.18 -12.67
N GLY A 302 27.68 -14.87 -12.70
CA GLY A 302 27.66 -14.04 -11.49
C GLY A 302 26.26 -13.53 -11.23
N PHE A 303 25.85 -13.50 -9.97
CA PHE A 303 24.54 -13.06 -9.58
C PHE A 303 24.54 -12.49 -8.16
N VAL A 304 23.45 -11.79 -7.83
CA VAL A 304 23.21 -11.33 -6.46
C VAL A 304 22.12 -12.17 -5.82
N GLU A 305 22.43 -12.74 -4.64
CA GLU A 305 21.56 -13.68 -3.94
C GLU A 305 21.16 -13.18 -2.55
N TYR A 306 19.92 -13.39 -2.19
CA TYR A 306 19.41 -13.16 -0.85
C TYR A 306 18.33 -14.19 -0.49
N GLN A 307 18.55 -14.91 0.61
CA GLN A 307 17.66 -15.97 1.10
C GLN A 307 17.32 -17.02 0.04
N GLY A 308 18.35 -17.52 -0.66
CA GLY A 308 18.22 -18.55 -1.68
C GLY A 308 17.53 -18.09 -2.97
N LYS A 309 17.39 -16.79 -3.19
CA LYS A 309 16.69 -16.23 -4.36
C LYS A 309 17.61 -15.36 -5.20
N VAL A 310 17.68 -15.69 -6.49
CA VAL A 310 18.34 -14.89 -7.52
C VAL A 310 17.28 -14.43 -8.51
N LYS A 311 17.01 -13.13 -8.53
CA LYS A 311 15.98 -12.48 -9.31
C LYS A 311 16.60 -11.74 -10.48
N LEU A 312 16.09 -11.89 -11.69
CA LEU A 312 16.54 -11.17 -12.87
C LEU A 312 16.71 -9.67 -12.61
N GLY A 313 15.67 -9.03 -12.03
CA GLY A 313 15.73 -7.59 -11.78
C GLY A 313 16.83 -7.18 -10.80
N ALA A 314 17.14 -8.01 -9.79
CA ALA A 314 18.23 -7.71 -8.86
C ALA A 314 19.61 -7.81 -9.54
N VAL A 315 19.78 -8.82 -10.41
CA VAL A 315 21.00 -9.02 -11.21
C VAL A 315 21.17 -7.84 -12.18
N ALA A 316 20.11 -7.48 -12.88
CA ALA A 316 20.12 -6.37 -13.84
C ALA A 316 20.43 -5.01 -13.19
N LEU A 317 19.83 -4.73 -12.03
CA LEU A 317 20.09 -3.49 -11.30
C LEU A 317 21.49 -3.45 -10.68
N ALA A 318 22.06 -4.61 -10.30
CA ALA A 318 23.46 -4.69 -9.88
C ALA A 318 24.41 -4.36 -11.04
N ALA A 319 24.18 -4.95 -12.22
CA ALA A 319 24.94 -4.65 -13.42
C ALA A 319 24.79 -3.17 -13.85
N LEU A 320 23.57 -2.63 -13.81
CA LEU A 320 23.30 -1.21 -14.12
C LEU A 320 24.01 -0.27 -13.15
N ALA A 321 24.04 -0.62 -11.86
CA ALA A 321 24.74 0.20 -10.85
C ALA A 321 26.26 0.22 -11.10
N LEU A 322 26.86 -0.91 -11.51
CA LEU A 322 28.27 -0.96 -11.88
C LEU A 322 28.56 -0.16 -13.17
N LEU A 323 27.70 -0.28 -14.18
CA LEU A 323 27.80 0.48 -15.43
C LEU A 323 27.75 1.99 -15.18
N GLU A 324 26.75 2.46 -14.46
CA GLU A 324 26.59 3.89 -14.17
C GLU A 324 27.67 4.43 -13.21
N TYR A 325 28.18 3.59 -12.31
CA TYR A 325 29.29 3.97 -11.43
C TYR A 325 30.58 4.19 -12.21
N SER A 326 30.86 3.32 -13.18
CA SER A 326 32.06 3.40 -14.03
C SER A 326 31.96 4.49 -15.09
N ASP A 327 30.75 4.90 -15.46
CA ASP A 327 30.46 5.85 -16.54
C ASP A 327 31.08 5.45 -17.89
N SER A 328 31.25 4.15 -18.12
CA SER A 328 31.92 3.53 -19.28
C SER A 328 31.52 2.06 -19.40
N ALA A 329 31.46 1.55 -20.63
CA ALA A 329 31.33 0.12 -20.89
C ALA A 329 32.57 -0.69 -20.43
N THR A 330 33.72 -0.04 -20.33
CA THR A 330 34.96 -0.66 -19.81
C THR A 330 35.00 -0.49 -18.31
N ILE A 331 34.55 -1.51 -17.60
CA ILE A 331 34.53 -1.52 -16.14
C ILE A 331 35.93 -1.86 -15.62
N ALA A 332 36.47 -1.03 -14.72
CA ALA A 332 37.78 -1.27 -14.14
C ALA A 332 37.73 -2.31 -13.02
N PRO A 333 38.85 -3.05 -12.74
CA PRO A 333 38.94 -3.86 -11.51
C PRO A 333 38.65 -3.03 -10.26
N PRO A 334 38.02 -3.61 -9.23
CA PRO A 334 37.71 -5.03 -9.06
C PRO A 334 36.35 -5.47 -9.65
N TYR A 335 35.64 -4.61 -10.37
CA TYR A 335 34.27 -4.84 -10.82
C TYR A 335 34.13 -5.41 -12.23
N ALA A 336 35.23 -5.47 -13.02
CA ALA A 336 35.18 -5.95 -14.41
C ALA A 336 34.63 -7.37 -14.51
N GLU A 337 35.26 -8.33 -13.83
CA GLU A 337 34.83 -9.73 -13.86
C GLU A 337 33.42 -9.93 -13.28
N PRO A 338 33.07 -9.37 -12.10
CA PRO A 338 31.69 -9.40 -11.62
C PRO A 338 30.65 -8.86 -12.62
N PHE A 339 30.96 -7.78 -13.30
CA PHE A 339 30.07 -7.20 -14.32
C PHE A 339 29.83 -8.15 -15.49
N ASP A 340 30.91 -8.69 -16.08
CA ASP A 340 30.83 -9.61 -17.22
C ASP A 340 30.00 -10.86 -16.86
N ARG A 341 30.20 -11.41 -15.65
CA ARG A 341 29.44 -12.56 -15.15
C ARG A 341 27.98 -12.24 -14.84
N LEU A 342 27.65 -11.02 -14.37
CA LEU A 342 26.26 -10.55 -14.22
C LEU A 342 25.58 -10.47 -15.60
N CYS A 343 26.27 -9.94 -16.61
CA CYS A 343 25.80 -9.91 -18.01
C CYS A 343 25.49 -11.32 -18.52
N ALA A 344 26.40 -12.28 -18.31
CA ALA A 344 26.21 -13.67 -18.70
C ALA A 344 24.97 -14.30 -18.05
N THR A 345 24.71 -13.98 -16.78
CA THR A 345 23.48 -14.44 -16.09
C THR A 345 22.23 -13.87 -16.72
N ILE A 346 22.21 -12.56 -17.05
CA ILE A 346 21.05 -11.92 -17.69
C ILE A 346 20.81 -12.57 -19.06
N ASP A 347 21.86 -12.80 -19.83
CA ASP A 347 21.79 -13.47 -21.14
C ASP A 347 21.23 -14.90 -21.02
N THR A 348 21.65 -15.66 -19.99
CA THR A 348 21.12 -17.02 -19.72
C THR A 348 19.62 -17.02 -19.38
N LEU A 349 19.11 -15.92 -18.85
CA LEU A 349 17.69 -15.76 -18.48
C LEU A 349 16.82 -15.26 -19.65
N TRP A 350 17.41 -14.87 -20.77
CA TRP A 350 16.70 -14.44 -21.96
C TRP A 350 16.41 -15.62 -22.89
N ASN A 351 15.26 -15.59 -23.56
CA ASN A 351 14.82 -16.60 -24.53
C ASN A 351 14.76 -15.98 -25.93
N GLU A 352 14.95 -16.81 -26.97
CA GLU A 352 14.96 -16.37 -28.38
C GLU A 352 13.63 -15.72 -28.84
N ASP A 353 12.52 -16.01 -28.17
CA ASP A 353 11.23 -15.35 -28.43
C ASP A 353 11.15 -13.91 -27.89
N GLY A 354 12.19 -13.45 -27.22
CA GLY A 354 12.28 -12.13 -26.60
C GLY A 354 11.84 -12.07 -25.14
N SER A 355 11.30 -13.15 -24.59
CA SER A 355 10.89 -13.21 -23.17
C SER A 355 12.07 -13.41 -22.24
N PHE A 356 11.87 -13.06 -20.94
CA PHE A 356 12.82 -13.36 -19.88
C PHE A 356 12.22 -14.34 -18.86
N ARG A 357 13.06 -15.25 -18.39
CA ARG A 357 12.83 -15.94 -17.13
C ARG A 357 13.14 -14.98 -15.98
N SER A 358 12.20 -14.81 -15.07
CA SER A 358 12.30 -13.80 -14.02
C SER A 358 13.13 -14.23 -12.81
N PHE A 359 13.47 -15.54 -12.69
CA PHE A 359 14.33 -16.07 -11.64
C PHE A 359 15.39 -17.03 -12.21
N TYR A 360 16.62 -16.89 -11.73
CA TYR A 360 17.67 -17.90 -11.88
C TYR A 360 17.54 -18.95 -10.77
N LYS A 361 17.27 -18.50 -9.54
CA LYS A 361 16.97 -19.36 -8.37
C LYS A 361 15.72 -18.83 -7.63
N PRO A 362 14.71 -19.66 -7.36
CA PRO A 362 14.53 -21.00 -7.92
C PRO A 362 14.09 -20.94 -9.40
N SER A 363 14.53 -21.90 -10.21
CA SER A 363 14.39 -21.88 -11.69
C SER A 363 12.98 -22.16 -12.20
N ASP A 364 12.10 -22.68 -11.36
CA ASP A 364 10.70 -22.97 -11.65
C ASP A 364 9.76 -21.76 -11.47
N ARG A 365 10.29 -20.63 -10.96
CA ARG A 365 9.53 -19.39 -10.83
C ARG A 365 9.71 -18.49 -12.03
N ASN A 366 8.57 -17.94 -12.51
CA ASN A 366 8.55 -16.96 -13.62
C ASN A 366 7.52 -15.85 -13.38
N ASP A 367 7.23 -15.52 -12.14
CA ASP A 367 6.33 -14.42 -11.74
C ASP A 367 7.06 -13.06 -11.82
N ASN A 368 6.32 -11.97 -11.60
CA ASN A 368 6.85 -10.59 -11.65
C ASN A 368 7.26 -10.10 -13.04
N GLN A 369 6.62 -10.58 -14.09
CA GLN A 369 6.84 -10.16 -15.49
C GLN A 369 6.54 -8.65 -15.69
N ASN A 370 5.78 -8.02 -14.81
CA ASN A 370 5.54 -6.56 -14.81
C ASN A 370 6.73 -5.72 -14.32
N PHE A 371 7.81 -6.34 -13.80
CA PHE A 371 8.92 -5.63 -13.17
C PHE A 371 10.26 -6.04 -13.76
N TYR A 372 10.69 -7.29 -13.51
CA TYR A 372 12.07 -7.73 -13.74
C TYR A 372 12.53 -7.66 -15.19
N PRO A 373 11.70 -8.00 -16.21
CA PRO A 373 12.10 -7.82 -17.60
C PRO A 373 12.36 -6.37 -17.99
N GLY A 374 11.54 -5.44 -17.48
CA GLY A 374 11.76 -4.02 -17.71
C GLY A 374 13.03 -3.49 -17.04
N GLU A 375 13.38 -3.98 -15.83
CA GLU A 375 14.65 -3.70 -15.16
C GLU A 375 15.84 -4.23 -15.98
N ALA A 376 15.72 -5.43 -16.57
CA ALA A 376 16.75 -6.01 -17.46
C ALA A 376 16.87 -5.24 -18.77
N LEU A 377 15.76 -4.86 -19.38
CA LEU A 377 15.76 -4.04 -20.61
C LEU A 377 16.34 -2.66 -20.37
N LEU A 378 16.10 -2.05 -19.22
CA LEU A 378 16.72 -0.78 -18.87
C LEU A 378 18.24 -0.91 -18.77
N PHE A 379 18.73 -2.00 -18.18
CA PHE A 379 20.17 -2.28 -18.16
C PHE A 379 20.71 -2.50 -19.59
N TRP A 380 20.07 -3.33 -20.41
CA TRP A 380 20.52 -3.60 -21.78
C TRP A 380 20.49 -2.34 -22.65
N ALA A 381 19.45 -1.52 -22.57
CA ALA A 381 19.39 -0.26 -23.27
C ALA A 381 20.52 0.69 -22.84
N SER A 382 20.81 0.76 -21.53
CA SER A 382 21.92 1.55 -21.01
C SER A 382 23.27 1.01 -21.51
N LEU A 383 23.47 -0.30 -21.52
CA LEU A 383 24.68 -0.94 -22.04
C LEU A 383 24.83 -0.69 -23.53
N TYR A 384 23.73 -0.78 -24.31
CA TYR A 384 23.74 -0.45 -25.73
C TYR A 384 24.16 0.98 -26.02
N CYS A 385 23.72 1.96 -25.21
CA CYS A 385 24.18 3.35 -25.38
C CYS A 385 25.72 3.50 -25.31
N HIS A 386 26.39 2.64 -24.55
CA HIS A 386 27.85 2.68 -24.41
C HIS A 386 28.60 1.81 -25.44
N THR A 387 28.01 0.66 -25.84
CA THR A 387 28.69 -0.33 -26.65
C THR A 387 28.36 -0.27 -28.13
N GLN A 388 27.16 0.18 -28.47
CA GLN A 388 26.59 0.14 -29.81
C GLN A 388 26.62 -1.26 -30.44
N ASP A 389 26.56 -2.32 -29.60
CA ASP A 389 26.59 -3.71 -30.04
C ASP A 389 25.28 -4.07 -30.77
N PRO A 390 25.37 -4.41 -32.07
CA PRO A 390 24.19 -4.76 -32.88
C PRO A 390 23.49 -6.03 -32.38
N VAL A 391 24.21 -7.00 -31.79
CA VAL A 391 23.59 -8.21 -31.24
C VAL A 391 22.72 -7.90 -30.03
N LEU A 392 23.20 -7.00 -29.17
CA LEU A 392 22.43 -6.53 -28.03
C LEU A 392 21.18 -5.75 -28.48
N LEU A 393 21.31 -4.92 -29.51
CA LEU A 393 20.18 -4.22 -30.11
C LEU A 393 19.11 -5.18 -30.65
N ASP A 394 19.51 -6.23 -31.35
CA ASP A 394 18.61 -7.24 -31.90
C ASP A 394 17.82 -7.94 -30.77
N LYS A 395 18.50 -8.27 -29.67
CA LYS A 395 17.86 -8.80 -28.45
C LYS A 395 16.84 -7.79 -27.85
N CYS A 396 17.19 -6.51 -27.79
CA CYS A 396 16.29 -5.46 -27.35
C CYS A 396 15.03 -5.36 -28.24
N TYR A 397 15.18 -5.45 -29.54
CA TYR A 397 14.05 -5.47 -30.48
C TYR A 397 13.17 -6.72 -30.32
N ALA A 398 13.76 -7.90 -30.14
CA ALA A 398 13.01 -9.13 -29.89
C ALA A 398 12.19 -8.99 -28.60
N SER A 399 12.81 -8.53 -27.51
CA SER A 399 12.13 -8.30 -26.24
C SER A 399 11.07 -7.18 -26.33
N PHE A 400 11.34 -6.11 -27.10
CA PHE A 400 10.35 -5.06 -27.33
C PHE A 400 9.06 -5.63 -27.95
N ARG A 401 9.18 -6.43 -29.01
CA ARG A 401 8.02 -7.05 -29.68
C ARG A 401 7.25 -7.94 -28.71
N TYR A 402 7.96 -8.82 -28.00
CA TYR A 402 7.35 -9.72 -27.03
C TYR A 402 6.60 -8.95 -25.92
N TYR A 403 7.27 -8.01 -25.23
CA TYR A 403 6.68 -7.32 -24.09
C TYR A 403 5.65 -6.26 -24.47
N LYS A 404 5.69 -5.72 -25.68
CA LYS A 404 4.61 -4.91 -26.22
C LYS A 404 3.31 -5.71 -26.30
N ASP A 405 3.34 -6.87 -26.97
CA ASP A 405 2.17 -7.73 -27.11
C ASP A 405 1.71 -8.28 -25.76
N TRP A 406 2.64 -8.69 -24.93
CA TRP A 406 2.35 -9.16 -23.57
C TRP A 406 1.65 -8.09 -22.74
N HIS A 407 2.14 -6.87 -22.70
CA HIS A 407 1.55 -5.77 -21.92
C HIS A 407 0.15 -5.40 -22.43
N LEU A 408 -0.07 -5.37 -23.73
CA LEU A 408 -1.38 -5.08 -24.29
C LEU A 408 -2.45 -6.09 -23.83
N GLN A 409 -2.06 -7.33 -23.57
CA GLN A 409 -2.93 -8.39 -23.04
C GLN A 409 -3.01 -8.41 -21.51
N HIS A 410 -1.98 -7.91 -20.81
CA HIS A 410 -1.82 -8.00 -19.37
C HIS A 410 -1.55 -6.61 -18.76
N ARG A 411 -2.45 -5.66 -19.01
CA ARG A 411 -2.29 -4.27 -18.56
C ARG A 411 -2.03 -4.17 -17.07
N ASN A 412 -0.90 -3.56 -16.71
CA ASN A 412 -0.53 -3.27 -15.33
C ASN A 412 0.34 -2.02 -15.27
N PRO A 413 0.04 -1.04 -14.42
CA PRO A 413 0.81 0.20 -14.36
C PRO A 413 2.27 0.00 -13.92
N ALA A 414 2.58 -1.07 -13.21
CA ALA A 414 3.94 -1.37 -12.76
C ALA A 414 4.92 -1.70 -13.90
N PHE A 415 4.40 -2.13 -15.06
CA PHE A 415 5.17 -2.38 -16.27
C PHE A 415 5.73 -1.10 -16.88
N ILE A 416 4.94 -0.04 -16.88
CA ILE A 416 5.14 1.17 -17.68
C ILE A 416 6.48 1.88 -17.41
N PRO A 417 6.85 2.21 -16.16
CA PRO A 417 8.01 3.07 -15.92
C PRO A 417 9.34 2.45 -16.35
N TRP A 418 9.49 1.14 -16.19
CA TRP A 418 10.71 0.44 -16.56
C TRP A 418 10.91 0.40 -18.06
N HIS A 419 9.85 0.02 -18.78
CA HIS A 419 9.86 -0.07 -20.22
C HIS A 419 9.92 1.33 -20.86
N THR A 420 9.24 2.33 -20.30
CA THR A 420 9.37 3.73 -20.75
C THR A 420 10.82 4.18 -20.68
N GLN A 421 11.54 3.95 -19.58
CA GLN A 421 12.94 4.35 -19.45
C GLN A 421 13.84 3.61 -20.45
N ALA A 422 13.69 2.29 -20.57
CA ALA A 422 14.46 1.48 -21.51
C ALA A 422 14.22 1.92 -22.96
N TYR A 423 12.97 2.04 -23.36
CA TYR A 423 12.61 2.41 -24.75
C TYR A 423 12.93 3.87 -25.08
N THR A 424 12.99 4.77 -24.09
CA THR A 424 13.48 6.15 -24.27
C THR A 424 14.94 6.16 -24.69
N LEU A 425 15.78 5.34 -24.05
CA LEU A 425 17.19 5.19 -24.44
C LEU A 425 17.32 4.63 -25.85
N LEU A 426 16.60 3.55 -26.16
CA LEU A 426 16.63 2.96 -27.50
C LEU A 426 16.12 3.91 -28.59
N TYR A 427 15.05 4.69 -28.30
CA TYR A 427 14.57 5.71 -29.24
C TYR A 427 15.61 6.83 -29.46
N ARG A 428 16.29 7.29 -28.42
CA ARG A 428 17.32 8.32 -28.55
C ARG A 428 18.48 7.88 -29.41
N GLU A 429 18.88 6.61 -29.35
CA GLU A 429 19.99 6.04 -30.11
C GLU A 429 19.60 5.67 -31.55
N THR A 430 18.42 5.09 -31.75
CA THR A 430 18.00 4.52 -33.03
C THR A 430 17.13 5.44 -33.86
N GLY A 431 16.43 6.38 -33.26
CA GLY A 431 15.38 7.19 -33.90
C GLY A 431 14.11 6.40 -34.29
N ASP A 432 14.02 5.11 -33.95
CA ASP A 432 12.90 4.27 -34.35
C ASP A 432 11.61 4.62 -33.62
N ARG A 433 10.64 5.12 -34.37
CA ARG A 433 9.36 5.59 -33.85
C ARG A 433 8.52 4.53 -33.15
N GLN A 434 8.73 3.24 -33.41
CA GLN A 434 7.95 2.21 -32.72
C GLN A 434 8.14 2.25 -31.19
N PHE A 435 9.34 2.63 -30.72
CA PHE A 435 9.61 2.83 -29.29
C PHE A 435 8.83 4.04 -28.77
N LEU A 436 8.91 5.17 -29.48
CA LEU A 436 8.22 6.41 -29.09
C LEU A 436 6.71 6.22 -29.01
N ASP A 437 6.12 5.62 -30.04
CA ASP A 437 4.67 5.40 -30.13
C ASP A 437 4.17 4.52 -28.98
N PHE A 438 4.96 3.51 -28.60
CA PHE A 438 4.58 2.64 -27.49
C PHE A 438 4.84 3.28 -26.11
N ILE A 439 5.86 4.13 -25.97
CA ILE A 439 6.06 4.95 -24.77
C ILE A 439 4.80 5.81 -24.52
N PHE A 440 4.34 6.48 -25.56
CA PHE A 440 3.16 7.34 -25.43
C PHE A 440 1.89 6.54 -25.11
N GLU A 441 1.68 5.43 -25.80
CA GLU A 441 0.55 4.54 -25.55
C GLU A 441 0.50 4.06 -24.09
N MET A 442 1.64 3.66 -23.51
CA MET A 442 1.73 3.22 -22.12
C MET A 442 1.44 4.35 -21.14
N ASN A 443 2.01 5.54 -21.37
CA ASN A 443 1.87 6.65 -20.44
C ASN A 443 0.50 7.35 -20.57
N ASP A 444 -0.10 7.41 -21.76
CA ASP A 444 -1.49 7.86 -21.94
C ASP A 444 -2.46 6.95 -21.18
N TRP A 445 -2.23 5.63 -21.21
CA TRP A 445 -3.03 4.67 -20.43
C TRP A 445 -2.84 4.82 -18.89
N LEU A 446 -1.70 5.32 -18.45
CA LEU A 446 -1.40 5.53 -17.02
C LEU A 446 -2.15 6.74 -16.43
N LEU A 447 -2.35 7.82 -17.20
CA LEU A 447 -2.89 9.09 -16.71
C LEU A 447 -4.24 8.96 -15.98
N PRO A 448 -5.23 8.20 -16.49
CA PRO A 448 -6.53 8.05 -15.82
C PRO A 448 -6.47 7.38 -14.44
N LEU A 449 -5.35 6.74 -14.09
CA LEU A 449 -5.17 6.15 -12.77
C LEU A 449 -4.75 7.17 -11.70
N GLN A 450 -4.44 8.42 -12.11
CA GLN A 450 -4.08 9.48 -11.17
C GLN A 450 -5.33 10.06 -10.51
N GLN A 451 -5.37 10.03 -9.18
CA GLN A 451 -6.47 10.58 -8.41
C GLN A 451 -6.28 12.10 -8.24
N TRP A 452 -7.22 12.89 -8.71
CA TRP A 452 -7.22 14.33 -8.50
C TRP A 452 -8.60 14.83 -8.10
N GLU A 453 -9.56 14.79 -9.01
CA GLU A 453 -10.94 15.19 -8.77
C GLU A 453 -11.73 14.05 -8.08
N GLY A 454 -12.80 14.40 -7.38
CA GLY A 454 -13.69 13.43 -6.76
C GLY A 454 -13.08 12.59 -5.63
N THR A 455 -11.86 12.92 -5.17
CA THR A 455 -11.26 12.21 -4.05
C THR A 455 -11.96 12.53 -2.74
N ARG A 456 -12.26 11.51 -1.94
CA ARG A 456 -12.91 11.68 -0.64
C ARG A 456 -12.12 12.57 0.34
N TYR A 457 -10.79 12.48 0.29
CA TYR A 457 -9.87 13.20 1.17
C TYR A 457 -8.83 13.96 0.36
N ALA A 458 -8.61 15.21 0.69
CA ALA A 458 -7.68 16.07 -0.03
C ALA A 458 -6.22 15.58 0.04
N ASP A 459 -5.82 14.88 1.10
CA ASP A 459 -4.45 14.39 1.27
C ASP A 459 -4.06 13.26 0.32
N VAL A 460 -5.00 12.66 -0.41
CA VAL A 460 -4.71 11.60 -1.40
C VAL A 460 -4.61 12.10 -2.84
N GLN A 461 -4.89 13.38 -3.09
CA GLN A 461 -4.82 13.96 -4.43
C GLN A 461 -3.41 13.86 -5.01
N GLY A 462 -3.31 13.50 -6.28
CA GLY A 462 -2.07 13.42 -7.06
C GLY A 462 -1.39 12.06 -7.04
N ARG A 463 -1.82 11.10 -6.20
CA ARG A 463 -1.29 9.73 -6.23
C ARG A 463 -1.90 8.92 -7.37
N PHE A 464 -1.17 7.95 -7.88
CA PHE A 464 -1.69 6.98 -8.85
C PHE A 464 -2.28 5.78 -8.12
N TYR A 465 -3.59 5.63 -8.19
CA TYR A 465 -4.30 4.53 -7.56
C TYR A 465 -5.72 4.43 -8.07
N ASP A 466 -6.12 3.25 -8.51
CA ASP A 466 -7.50 2.93 -8.84
C ASP A 466 -8.00 1.88 -7.83
N PRO A 467 -8.95 2.22 -6.95
CA PRO A 467 -9.47 1.30 -5.95
C PRO A 467 -10.22 0.11 -6.57
N ASP A 468 -10.71 0.25 -7.80
CA ASP A 468 -11.50 -0.76 -8.49
C ASP A 468 -10.65 -1.75 -9.28
N LYS A 469 -9.33 -1.54 -9.32
CA LYS A 469 -8.37 -2.37 -10.04
C LYS A 469 -7.42 -3.11 -9.10
N PRO A 470 -7.03 -4.35 -9.44
CA PRO A 470 -6.19 -5.19 -8.59
C PRO A 470 -4.68 -4.86 -8.68
N TYR A 471 -4.31 -3.62 -8.93
CA TYR A 471 -2.90 -3.24 -9.13
C TYR A 471 -2.10 -3.03 -7.84
N GLY A 472 -2.72 -3.28 -6.71
CA GLY A 472 -2.08 -3.12 -5.42
C GLY A 472 -2.44 -1.82 -4.71
N PRO A 473 -2.12 -1.71 -3.40
CA PRO A 473 -2.40 -0.52 -2.63
C PRO A 473 -1.54 0.66 -3.08
N PRO A 474 -2.01 1.89 -2.86
CA PRO A 474 -1.20 3.06 -3.14
C PRO A 474 0.03 3.09 -2.22
N HIS A 475 1.18 3.43 -2.80
CA HIS A 475 2.44 3.64 -2.09
C HIS A 475 3.17 4.85 -2.65
N ALA A 476 3.98 5.52 -1.84
CA ALA A 476 4.87 6.57 -2.32
C ALA A 476 5.79 6.07 -3.45
N SER A 477 6.31 4.83 -3.31
CA SER A 477 7.16 4.21 -4.33
C SER A 477 6.45 3.99 -5.67
N SER A 478 5.15 3.63 -5.66
CA SER A 478 4.37 3.49 -6.90
C SER A 478 4.22 4.84 -7.61
N THR A 479 3.80 5.87 -6.87
CA THR A 479 3.72 7.23 -7.43
C THR A 479 5.09 7.69 -7.95
N GLY A 480 6.17 7.46 -7.18
CA GLY A 480 7.53 7.85 -7.57
C GLY A 480 8.00 7.18 -8.85
N VAL A 481 7.84 5.86 -8.97
CA VAL A 481 8.28 5.13 -10.17
C VAL A 481 7.47 5.51 -11.42
N TYR A 482 6.16 5.80 -11.25
CA TYR A 482 5.35 6.29 -12.39
C TYR A 482 5.79 7.69 -12.83
N LEU A 483 6.17 8.54 -11.88
CA LEU A 483 6.75 9.87 -12.19
C LEU A 483 8.11 9.76 -12.91
N GLU A 484 8.92 8.73 -12.63
CA GLU A 484 10.16 8.48 -13.39
C GLU A 484 9.86 8.20 -14.87
N GLY A 485 8.87 7.37 -15.15
CA GLY A 485 8.42 7.09 -16.53
C GLY A 485 7.82 8.32 -17.20
N LEU A 486 6.89 8.99 -16.51
CA LEU A 486 6.26 10.21 -17.03
C LEU A 486 7.26 11.34 -17.30
N ALA A 487 8.32 11.48 -16.50
CA ALA A 487 9.36 12.46 -16.76
C ALA A 487 10.08 12.21 -18.10
N GLU A 488 10.35 10.95 -18.45
CA GLU A 488 10.92 10.60 -19.76
C GLU A 488 9.90 10.84 -20.90
N ALA A 489 8.66 10.39 -20.72
CA ALA A 489 7.60 10.58 -21.70
C ALA A 489 7.32 12.08 -21.97
N TYR A 490 7.32 12.91 -20.92
CA TYR A 490 7.19 14.36 -21.01
C TYR A 490 8.30 14.98 -21.85
N GLN A 491 9.56 14.66 -21.51
CA GLN A 491 10.72 15.18 -22.25
C GLN A 491 10.68 14.78 -23.73
N LEU A 492 10.24 13.55 -24.04
CA LEU A 492 10.06 13.11 -25.41
C LEU A 492 8.94 13.87 -26.11
N ALA A 493 7.79 14.06 -25.46
CA ALA A 493 6.67 14.83 -26.02
C ALA A 493 7.09 16.27 -26.36
N VAL A 494 7.84 16.92 -25.46
CA VAL A 494 8.42 18.25 -25.73
C VAL A 494 9.41 18.20 -26.89
N LYS A 495 10.30 17.19 -26.93
CA LYS A 495 11.31 17.05 -28.00
C LYS A 495 10.72 16.86 -29.39
N VAL A 496 9.58 16.14 -29.50
CA VAL A 496 8.89 15.89 -30.77
C VAL A 496 7.77 16.91 -31.04
N GLU A 497 7.67 17.96 -30.24
CA GLU A 497 6.69 19.04 -30.34
C GLU A 497 5.22 18.56 -30.24
N ASP A 498 4.97 17.48 -29.50
CA ASP A 498 3.62 16.94 -29.22
C ASP A 498 3.02 17.67 -27.99
N ALA A 499 2.43 18.83 -28.22
CA ALA A 499 1.83 19.65 -27.17
C ALA A 499 0.62 18.98 -26.50
N ASP A 500 -0.12 18.14 -27.25
CA ASP A 500 -1.32 17.45 -26.77
C ASP A 500 -0.96 16.40 -25.69
N ARG A 501 0.26 15.88 -25.68
CA ARG A 501 0.80 14.98 -24.67
C ARG A 501 1.66 15.71 -23.63
N ALA A 502 2.47 16.67 -24.06
CA ALA A 502 3.36 17.39 -23.16
C ALA A 502 2.58 18.06 -22.02
N GLN A 503 1.45 18.71 -22.33
CA GLN A 503 0.64 19.40 -21.32
C GLN A 503 0.04 18.45 -20.27
N PRO A 504 -0.72 17.38 -20.60
CA PRO A 504 -1.24 16.46 -19.61
C PRO A 504 -0.17 15.70 -18.83
N TYR A 505 0.98 15.36 -19.45
CA TYR A 505 2.09 14.74 -18.73
C TYR A 505 2.69 15.70 -17.70
N GLN A 506 2.94 16.97 -18.08
CA GLN A 506 3.40 18.00 -17.16
C GLN A 506 2.44 18.17 -15.98
N GLN A 507 1.14 18.26 -16.25
CA GLN A 507 0.12 18.35 -15.21
C GLN A 507 0.16 17.15 -14.25
N ALA A 508 0.21 15.94 -14.79
CA ALA A 508 0.28 14.72 -13.98
C ALA A 508 1.55 14.66 -13.12
N ILE A 509 2.67 15.16 -13.62
CA ILE A 509 3.93 15.27 -12.87
C ILE A 509 3.76 16.23 -11.68
N TRP A 510 3.20 17.42 -11.88
CA TRP A 510 2.95 18.37 -10.80
C TRP A 510 1.96 17.82 -9.75
N HIS A 511 0.87 17.19 -10.19
CA HIS A 511 -0.07 16.52 -9.29
C HIS A 511 0.61 15.41 -8.49
N GLY A 512 1.45 14.60 -9.14
CA GLY A 512 2.21 13.54 -8.48
C GLY A 512 3.17 14.08 -7.42
N PHE A 513 3.91 15.15 -7.72
CA PHE A 513 4.80 15.77 -6.73
C PHE A 513 4.06 16.46 -5.58
N ARG A 514 2.83 16.95 -5.80
CA ARG A 514 1.97 17.35 -4.69
C ARG A 514 1.71 16.19 -3.74
N SER A 515 1.38 15.00 -4.26
CA SER A 515 1.19 13.81 -3.45
C SER A 515 2.48 13.38 -2.71
N VAL A 516 3.63 13.45 -3.40
CA VAL A 516 4.93 13.15 -2.78
C VAL A 516 5.24 14.14 -1.65
N ARG A 517 4.99 15.44 -1.86
CA ARG A 517 5.18 16.47 -0.82
C ARG A 517 4.27 16.25 0.38
N GLN A 518 3.02 15.78 0.17
CA GLN A 518 2.09 15.42 1.24
C GLN A 518 2.63 14.30 2.13
N LEU A 519 3.44 13.39 1.57
CA LEU A 519 4.00 12.25 2.31
C LEU A 519 5.35 12.56 2.96
N GLN A 520 6.00 13.67 2.62
CA GLN A 520 7.35 13.99 3.08
C GLN A 520 7.35 14.46 4.54
N PHE A 521 8.30 13.97 5.32
CA PHE A 521 8.62 14.51 6.63
C PHE A 521 9.53 15.75 6.48
N ARG A 522 9.02 16.94 6.82
CA ARG A 522 9.71 18.23 6.61
C ARG A 522 10.02 18.99 7.88
N ASP A 523 9.02 19.09 8.75
CA ASP A 523 9.08 19.99 9.90
C ASP A 523 8.39 19.42 11.14
N ALA A 524 8.34 20.19 12.20
CA ALA A 524 7.83 19.77 13.49
C ALA A 524 6.34 19.36 13.48
N VAL A 525 5.54 19.79 12.51
CA VAL A 525 4.16 19.34 12.37
C VAL A 525 4.11 17.93 11.79
N ASP A 526 5.00 17.62 10.86
CA ASP A 526 5.04 16.29 10.22
C ASP A 526 5.52 15.19 11.17
N TRP A 527 6.36 15.54 12.16
CA TRP A 527 6.98 14.58 13.09
C TRP A 527 6.72 14.89 14.56
N PHE A 528 5.62 15.56 14.90
CA PHE A 528 5.30 15.94 16.31
C PHE A 528 5.27 14.75 17.27
N TYR A 529 5.14 13.54 16.76
CA TYR A 529 5.10 12.28 17.51
C TYR A 529 6.39 11.44 17.39
N ILE A 530 7.44 12.00 16.82
CA ILE A 530 8.69 11.28 16.53
C ILE A 530 9.83 11.88 17.34
N SER A 531 10.51 11.05 18.11
CA SER A 531 11.64 11.49 18.95
C SER A 531 12.98 11.52 18.20
N LYS A 532 13.15 10.64 17.18
CA LYS A 532 14.36 10.58 16.35
C LYS A 532 14.12 11.31 15.01
N THR A 533 13.94 12.63 15.08
CA THR A 533 13.56 13.46 13.92
C THR A 533 14.59 13.43 12.79
N ALA A 534 15.88 13.35 13.11
CA ALA A 534 16.95 13.25 12.11
C ALA A 534 16.83 12.01 11.21
N SER A 535 16.30 10.91 11.74
CA SER A 535 16.12 9.67 10.96
C SER A 535 14.97 9.74 9.96
N VAL A 536 14.05 10.71 10.10
CA VAL A 536 12.87 10.83 9.23
C VAL A 536 12.91 12.04 8.31
N HIS A 537 13.64 13.11 8.66
CA HIS A 537 13.69 14.35 7.88
C HIS A 537 14.07 14.10 6.43
N GLY A 538 13.20 14.47 5.49
CA GLY A 538 13.36 14.23 4.06
C GLY A 538 12.80 12.87 3.58
N GLY A 539 12.56 11.92 4.50
CA GLY A 539 11.95 10.64 4.19
C GLY A 539 10.47 10.74 3.84
N LEU A 540 9.94 9.71 3.20
CA LEU A 540 8.55 9.66 2.74
C LEU A 540 7.76 8.55 3.45
N ARG A 541 6.57 8.88 3.96
CA ARG A 541 5.58 7.90 4.42
C ARG A 541 5.21 6.96 3.29
N THR A 542 4.89 5.72 3.61
CA THR A 542 4.39 4.76 2.60
C THR A 542 3.07 5.22 2.01
N THR A 543 2.14 5.68 2.86
CA THR A 543 0.87 6.29 2.46
C THR A 543 0.49 7.39 3.46
N VAL A 544 -0.58 8.13 3.21
CA VAL A 544 -1.09 9.15 4.14
C VAL A 544 -1.50 8.57 5.50
N TYR A 545 -1.80 7.28 5.57
CA TYR A 545 -2.21 6.58 6.79
C TYR A 545 -1.18 5.54 7.29
N ASP A 546 -0.02 5.41 6.64
CA ASP A 546 1.07 4.53 7.07
C ASP A 546 2.38 5.29 7.04
N ASN A 547 2.92 5.57 8.23
CA ASN A 547 4.10 6.39 8.40
C ASN A 547 5.43 5.64 8.27
N VAL A 548 5.40 4.35 7.94
CA VAL A 548 6.62 3.57 7.68
C VAL A 548 7.37 4.19 6.51
N ILE A 549 8.68 4.35 6.66
CA ILE A 549 9.57 4.79 5.58
C ILE A 549 10.29 3.56 5.02
N ARG A 550 10.23 3.39 3.70
CA ARG A 550 11.03 2.41 2.96
C ARG A 550 11.96 3.15 2.01
N VAL A 551 13.11 2.59 1.75
CA VAL A 551 14.09 3.20 0.84
C VAL A 551 13.51 3.45 -0.54
N ASP A 552 12.69 2.52 -1.05
CA ASP A 552 12.03 2.64 -2.35
C ASP A 552 10.96 3.74 -2.41
N ASN A 553 10.37 4.15 -1.27
CA ASN A 553 9.50 5.33 -1.24
C ASN A 553 10.28 6.61 -1.62
N VAL A 554 11.52 6.74 -1.14
CA VAL A 554 12.33 7.95 -1.33
C VAL A 554 13.10 7.90 -2.63
N GLN A 555 13.75 6.78 -2.96
CA GLN A 555 14.60 6.66 -4.14
C GLN A 555 13.86 6.94 -5.44
N HIS A 556 12.66 6.34 -5.66
CA HIS A 556 11.88 6.56 -6.88
C HIS A 556 11.43 8.01 -7.02
N CYS A 557 10.97 8.62 -5.92
CA CYS A 557 10.56 10.03 -5.95
C CYS A 557 11.75 10.96 -6.19
N LEU A 558 12.91 10.67 -5.60
CA LEU A 558 14.14 11.43 -5.84
C LEU A 558 14.62 11.28 -7.29
N MET A 559 14.61 10.06 -7.83
CA MET A 559 15.03 9.80 -9.20
C MET A 559 14.13 10.50 -10.23
N ALA A 560 12.82 10.56 -9.96
CA ALA A 560 11.91 11.33 -10.80
C ALA A 560 12.25 12.83 -10.80
N LEU A 561 12.59 13.40 -9.64
CA LEU A 561 13.02 14.81 -9.52
C LEU A 561 14.35 15.06 -10.26
N LEU A 562 15.33 14.17 -10.11
CA LEU A 562 16.63 14.28 -10.79
C LEU A 562 16.49 14.31 -12.33
N LYS A 563 15.49 13.61 -12.88
CA LYS A 563 15.20 13.63 -14.33
C LYS A 563 14.68 15.00 -14.80
N LEU A 564 14.16 15.84 -13.92
CA LEU A 564 13.54 17.12 -14.25
C LEU A 564 14.35 18.34 -13.81
N GLU A 565 15.44 18.14 -13.05
CA GLU A 565 16.21 19.24 -12.44
C GLU A 565 16.84 20.21 -13.46
N HIS A 566 17.01 19.77 -14.70
CA HIS A 566 17.56 20.59 -15.79
C HIS A 566 16.49 21.37 -16.56
N LEU A 567 15.21 21.13 -16.28
CA LEU A 567 14.09 21.74 -16.98
C LEU A 567 13.61 23.01 -16.24
N PRO A 568 13.66 24.19 -16.90
CA PRO A 568 13.31 25.47 -16.25
C PRO A 568 11.95 25.51 -15.59
N GLU A 569 10.95 24.85 -16.18
CA GLU A 569 9.57 24.79 -15.70
C GLU A 569 9.43 24.03 -14.38
N PHE A 570 10.42 23.22 -13.99
CA PHE A 570 10.45 22.50 -12.71
C PHE A 570 11.50 23.05 -11.73
N THR A 571 12.25 24.07 -12.09
CA THR A 571 13.37 24.59 -11.26
C THR A 571 13.24 26.06 -10.90
N LYS A 572 12.49 26.84 -11.66
CA LYS A 572 12.28 28.28 -11.37
C LYS A 572 11.18 28.46 -10.31
N ALA A 573 11.16 29.62 -9.66
CA ALA A 573 10.10 30.04 -8.74
C ALA A 573 8.76 30.27 -9.47
N ILE A 574 8.41 29.37 -10.39
CA ILE A 574 7.19 29.43 -11.20
C ILE A 574 6.18 28.55 -10.49
N ALA A 575 4.98 29.07 -10.23
CA ALA A 575 3.84 28.27 -9.76
C ALA A 575 3.50 27.21 -10.81
N PRO A 576 2.92 26.07 -10.41
CA PRO A 576 2.46 25.07 -11.36
C PRO A 576 1.55 25.70 -12.41
N PRO A 577 1.69 25.38 -13.70
CA PRO A 577 1.02 26.07 -14.81
C PRO A 577 -0.50 25.99 -14.81
N PHE A 578 -1.05 25.15 -13.95
CA PHE A 578 -2.50 24.88 -13.84
C PHE A 578 -2.97 25.25 -12.44
N SER A 579 -3.23 26.53 -12.23
CA SER A 579 -4.07 26.94 -11.10
C SER A 579 -5.47 26.34 -11.28
N PRO A 580 -6.08 25.71 -10.27
CA PRO A 580 -7.49 25.36 -10.37
C PRO A 580 -8.26 26.64 -10.74
N ASP A 581 -9.14 26.54 -11.74
CA ASP A 581 -10.02 27.64 -12.14
C ASP A 581 -10.76 28.12 -10.88
N PRO A 582 -10.54 29.36 -10.43
CA PRO A 582 -11.20 29.86 -9.24
C PRO A 582 -12.73 29.98 -9.42
N SER A 583 -13.25 29.80 -10.64
CA SER A 583 -14.69 29.73 -10.95
C SER A 583 -15.26 28.29 -10.83
N LEU A 584 -14.42 27.26 -10.83
CA LEU A 584 -14.86 25.94 -10.43
C LEU A 584 -14.99 25.96 -8.91
N PRO A 585 -16.15 25.63 -8.33
CA PRO A 585 -16.30 25.64 -6.90
C PRO A 585 -15.19 24.79 -6.32
N HIS A 586 -14.32 25.40 -5.50
CA HIS A 586 -13.29 24.69 -4.72
C HIS A 586 -13.96 23.45 -4.21
N SER A 587 -13.50 22.29 -4.69
CA SER A 587 -14.13 21.00 -4.45
C SER A 587 -14.43 20.93 -2.98
N HIS A 588 -15.67 21.01 -2.69
CA HIS A 588 -16.28 21.16 -1.41
C HIS A 588 -15.47 20.47 -0.32
N ILE A 589 -14.80 21.27 0.53
CA ILE A 589 -14.87 20.97 1.94
C ILE A 589 -16.37 21.04 2.20
N ARG A 590 -17.06 19.91 2.04
CA ARG A 590 -18.47 19.82 2.41
C ARG A 590 -18.50 20.16 3.88
N ASN A 591 -19.21 21.22 4.19
CA ASN A 591 -19.42 21.66 5.55
C ASN A 591 -19.77 20.43 6.40
N VAL A 592 -18.95 20.19 7.40
CA VAL A 592 -19.20 19.23 8.46
C VAL A 592 -20.53 19.63 9.07
N GLY A 593 -21.62 18.99 8.72
CA GLY A 593 -22.94 19.35 9.20
C GLY A 593 -24.13 18.92 8.34
N GLN A 594 -23.90 18.47 7.10
CA GLN A 594 -24.96 17.82 6.33
C GLN A 594 -24.85 16.31 6.43
N GLU A 595 -25.96 15.68 6.78
CA GLU A 595 -26.21 14.27 6.81
C GLU A 595 -25.76 13.62 5.51
N ASP A 596 -24.51 13.22 5.45
CA ASP A 596 -24.05 12.37 4.40
C ASP A 596 -23.80 10.98 4.96
N ASP A 597 -24.63 10.11 4.46
CA ASP A 597 -24.45 8.69 4.53
C ASP A 597 -22.98 8.32 4.55
N TRP A 598 -22.57 7.72 5.64
CA TRP A 598 -21.34 6.95 5.72
C TRP A 598 -21.43 5.71 4.81
N VAL A 599 -22.52 5.53 4.16
CA VAL A 599 -22.70 4.68 3.00
C VAL A 599 -22.13 5.48 1.82
N PRO A 600 -21.10 4.99 1.10
CA PRO A 600 -20.89 5.47 -0.25
C PRO A 600 -22.21 5.22 -0.97
N THR A 601 -22.98 6.25 -1.27
CA THR A 601 -23.90 6.15 -2.39
C THR A 601 -23.00 5.73 -3.54
N PRO A 602 -23.29 4.64 -4.26
CA PRO A 602 -22.59 4.40 -5.51
C PRO A 602 -22.78 5.70 -6.29
N THR A 603 -21.67 6.39 -6.56
CA THR A 603 -21.65 7.40 -7.60
C THR A 603 -22.33 6.72 -8.78
N PRO A 604 -23.29 7.35 -9.47
CA PRO A 604 -23.76 6.79 -10.72
C PRO A 604 -22.49 6.65 -11.53
N VAL A 605 -22.01 5.45 -11.67
CA VAL A 605 -20.98 5.08 -12.61
C VAL A 605 -21.61 5.48 -13.93
N ALA A 606 -21.04 6.50 -14.59
CA ALA A 606 -21.20 6.61 -16.02
C ALA A 606 -20.95 5.18 -16.51
N GLU A 607 -21.93 4.60 -17.15
CA GLU A 607 -21.99 3.22 -17.57
C GLU A 607 -20.65 2.74 -18.14
N SER A 608 -19.66 2.44 -17.28
CA SER A 608 -18.68 1.44 -17.55
C SER A 608 -19.48 0.17 -17.48
N GLN A 609 -19.55 -0.56 -18.57
CA GLN A 609 -20.25 -1.82 -18.68
C GLN A 609 -20.08 -2.59 -17.38
N SER A 610 -21.12 -2.56 -16.55
CA SER A 610 -21.21 -3.36 -15.35
C SER A 610 -20.98 -4.79 -15.81
N PHE A 611 -19.91 -5.42 -15.28
CA PHE A 611 -19.73 -6.85 -15.46
C PHE A 611 -20.95 -7.53 -14.86
N SER A 612 -21.94 -7.86 -15.71
CA SER A 612 -23.14 -8.59 -15.32
C SER A 612 -22.89 -10.04 -15.66
N LEU A 613 -23.10 -10.92 -14.67
CA LEU A 613 -23.16 -12.37 -14.91
C LEU A 613 -24.26 -12.75 -15.90
N ASP A 614 -25.23 -11.90 -16.13
CA ASP A 614 -26.31 -12.12 -17.11
C ASP A 614 -25.81 -12.30 -18.55
N SER A 615 -24.59 -11.83 -18.87
CA SER A 615 -23.97 -11.99 -20.19
C SER A 615 -23.04 -13.20 -20.30
N ILE A 616 -22.80 -13.94 -19.21
CA ILE A 616 -21.88 -15.07 -19.18
C ILE A 616 -22.67 -16.38 -19.19
N PRO A 617 -22.38 -17.31 -20.10
CA PRO A 617 -23.01 -18.64 -20.09
C PRO A 617 -22.58 -19.42 -18.84
N ILE A 618 -23.43 -19.47 -17.84
CA ILE A 618 -23.21 -20.26 -16.63
C ILE A 618 -23.52 -21.72 -16.93
N ILE A 619 -22.53 -22.58 -16.71
CA ILE A 619 -22.63 -24.00 -16.93
C ILE A 619 -23.29 -24.67 -15.72
N ASP A 620 -24.48 -25.24 -15.92
CA ASP A 620 -25.24 -25.98 -14.90
C ASP A 620 -25.89 -27.26 -15.49
N GLY A 621 -26.45 -28.10 -14.65
CA GLY A 621 -27.15 -29.32 -15.02
C GLY A 621 -26.27 -30.34 -15.78
N LYS A 622 -26.78 -30.91 -16.85
CA LYS A 622 -26.09 -31.97 -17.64
C LYS A 622 -24.81 -31.44 -18.34
N ALA A 623 -24.75 -30.15 -18.64
CA ALA A 623 -23.59 -29.55 -19.31
C ALA A 623 -22.32 -29.62 -18.45
N ARG A 624 -22.42 -29.78 -17.13
CA ARG A 624 -21.31 -29.96 -16.19
C ARG A 624 -20.54 -31.29 -16.32
N GLN A 625 -21.01 -32.20 -17.20
CA GLN A 625 -20.36 -33.49 -17.46
C GLN A 625 -19.20 -33.38 -18.47
N GLN A 626 -19.07 -32.27 -19.18
CA GLN A 626 -18.09 -32.07 -20.23
C GLN A 626 -17.23 -30.81 -19.98
N LEU A 627 -16.65 -30.72 -18.79
CA LEU A 627 -15.80 -29.61 -18.41
C LEU A 627 -14.33 -29.96 -18.56
N ASN A 628 -13.51 -28.98 -18.95
CA ASN A 628 -12.08 -29.11 -19.08
C ASN A 628 -11.33 -28.81 -17.79
N TYR A 629 -11.82 -27.88 -16.99
CA TYR A 629 -11.13 -27.39 -15.78
C TYR A 629 -11.79 -27.89 -14.48
N PHE A 630 -12.89 -28.61 -14.57
CA PHE A 630 -13.63 -29.16 -13.44
C PHE A 630 -13.98 -30.63 -13.67
N ARG A 631 -13.98 -31.41 -12.58
CA ARG A 631 -14.40 -32.81 -12.58
C ARG A 631 -15.18 -33.13 -11.31
N LEU A 632 -16.41 -33.64 -11.47
CA LEU A 632 -17.21 -34.15 -10.37
C LEU A 632 -16.64 -35.49 -9.88
N ILE A 633 -16.25 -35.55 -8.62
CA ILE A 633 -15.66 -36.77 -8.01
C ILE A 633 -16.69 -37.53 -7.18
N GLU A 634 -17.42 -36.83 -6.33
CA GLU A 634 -18.51 -37.41 -5.54
C GLU A 634 -19.80 -36.58 -5.72
N PRO A 635 -20.87 -37.15 -6.26
CA PRO A 635 -22.05 -36.34 -6.63
C PRO A 635 -23.05 -36.11 -5.47
N ALA A 636 -22.94 -36.89 -4.37
CA ALA A 636 -23.91 -36.83 -3.28
C ALA A 636 -23.25 -37.22 -1.95
N VAL A 637 -22.57 -36.28 -1.34
CA VAL A 637 -22.00 -36.43 0.02
C VAL A 637 -23.04 -35.99 1.03
N ASP A 638 -23.23 -36.78 2.09
CA ASP A 638 -24.04 -36.34 3.24
C ASP A 638 -23.27 -35.26 4.01
N ILE A 639 -23.65 -34.01 3.76
CA ILE A 639 -22.99 -32.83 4.36
C ILE A 639 -23.63 -32.40 5.69
N GLN A 640 -24.76 -32.96 6.07
CA GLN A 640 -25.48 -32.49 7.27
C GLN A 640 -24.67 -32.62 8.57
N PRO A 641 -23.94 -33.72 8.81
CA PRO A 641 -23.08 -33.83 9.99
C PRO A 641 -21.94 -32.74 10.00
N LEU A 642 -21.43 -32.39 8.82
CA LEU A 642 -20.40 -31.38 8.68
C LEU A 642 -20.96 -29.95 8.94
N LEU A 643 -22.15 -29.68 8.42
CA LEU A 643 -22.84 -28.40 8.62
C LEU A 643 -23.20 -28.20 10.10
N ASN A 644 -23.70 -29.22 10.78
CA ASN A 644 -23.99 -29.14 12.22
C ASN A 644 -22.75 -28.78 13.05
N GLU A 645 -21.60 -29.35 12.69
CA GLU A 645 -20.32 -29.03 13.35
C GLU A 645 -19.87 -27.62 13.07
N ILE A 646 -20.07 -27.13 11.83
CA ILE A 646 -19.73 -25.74 11.44
C ILE A 646 -20.63 -24.73 12.15
N GLU A 647 -21.93 -25.00 12.21
CA GLU A 647 -22.90 -24.15 12.91
C GLU A 647 -22.63 -24.10 14.42
N ALA A 648 -22.26 -25.22 15.03
CA ALA A 648 -21.89 -25.27 16.44
C ALA A 648 -20.64 -24.46 16.76
N ASN A 649 -19.82 -24.16 15.75
CA ASN A 649 -18.55 -23.47 15.86
C ASN A 649 -18.50 -22.18 15.01
N GLU A 650 -19.62 -21.52 14.81
CA GLU A 650 -19.76 -20.29 14.00
C GLU A 650 -18.80 -19.17 14.43
N ASN A 651 -18.49 -19.12 15.71
CA ASN A 651 -17.57 -18.17 16.32
C ASN A 651 -16.10 -18.31 15.86
N LEU A 652 -15.72 -19.38 15.17
CA LEU A 652 -14.33 -19.62 14.75
C LEU A 652 -13.98 -18.99 13.38
N TRP A 653 -14.97 -18.51 12.63
CA TRP A 653 -14.74 -17.90 11.31
C TRP A 653 -13.85 -16.65 11.30
N LEU A 654 -13.80 -15.91 12.39
CA LEU A 654 -13.02 -14.69 12.53
C LEU A 654 -11.76 -14.84 13.40
N LYS A 655 -11.43 -16.08 13.81
CA LYS A 655 -10.29 -16.34 14.71
C LYS A 655 -8.94 -16.14 14.02
N ASP A 656 -8.86 -16.37 12.72
CA ASP A 656 -7.67 -16.13 11.90
C ASP A 656 -8.04 -15.37 10.63
N THR A 657 -7.78 -14.06 10.64
CA THR A 657 -8.03 -13.16 9.50
C THR A 657 -6.81 -12.98 8.60
N SER A 658 -5.73 -13.73 8.85
CA SER A 658 -4.44 -13.57 8.16
C SER A 658 -4.58 -13.70 6.63
N ARG A 659 -5.51 -14.52 6.15
CA ARG A 659 -5.76 -14.69 4.71
C ARG A 659 -6.45 -13.48 4.10
N GLN A 660 -7.43 -12.90 4.77
CA GLN A 660 -8.13 -11.68 4.34
C GLN A 660 -7.20 -10.48 4.32
N ASP A 661 -6.34 -10.39 5.33
CA ASP A 661 -5.45 -9.25 5.53
C ASP A 661 -4.23 -9.29 4.60
N ASN A 662 -3.74 -10.50 4.27
CA ASN A 662 -2.49 -10.69 3.52
C ASN A 662 -2.69 -11.19 2.08
N VAL A 663 -3.84 -11.82 1.75
CA VAL A 663 -4.13 -12.37 0.42
C VAL A 663 -5.24 -11.55 -0.23
N LYS A 664 -4.86 -10.52 -0.96
CA LYS A 664 -5.76 -9.51 -1.55
C LYS A 664 -6.90 -10.09 -2.39
N VAL A 665 -6.63 -11.15 -3.13
CA VAL A 665 -7.62 -11.81 -4.00
C VAL A 665 -8.71 -12.53 -3.22
N GLN A 666 -8.54 -12.74 -1.90
CA GLN A 666 -9.45 -13.47 -1.03
C GLN A 666 -9.98 -12.62 0.14
N ARG A 667 -9.85 -11.29 0.05
CA ARG A 667 -10.24 -10.36 1.11
C ARG A 667 -11.71 -10.40 1.52
N GLU A 668 -12.58 -10.94 0.68
CA GLU A 668 -14.02 -11.06 0.92
C GLU A 668 -14.41 -12.47 1.39
N THR A 669 -13.44 -13.28 1.81
CA THR A 669 -13.63 -14.62 2.38
C THR A 669 -13.32 -14.64 3.86
N HIS A 670 -14.02 -15.51 4.62
CA HIS A 670 -13.55 -15.94 5.94
C HIS A 670 -13.01 -17.36 5.84
N THR A 671 -11.96 -17.66 6.57
CA THR A 671 -11.24 -18.93 6.46
C THR A 671 -10.94 -19.52 7.82
N ILE A 672 -11.25 -20.82 8.00
CA ILE A 672 -10.84 -21.62 9.15
C ILE A 672 -9.84 -22.67 8.65
N TYR A 673 -8.61 -22.63 9.15
CA TYR A 673 -7.59 -23.61 8.80
C TYR A 673 -7.68 -24.82 9.71
N LEU A 674 -8.10 -25.96 9.18
CA LEU A 674 -8.16 -27.24 9.91
C LEU A 674 -6.82 -27.98 9.83
N ARG A 675 -6.15 -27.95 8.67
CA ARG A 675 -4.77 -28.41 8.50
C ARG A 675 -3.94 -27.35 7.80
N SER A 676 -2.74 -27.12 8.29
CA SER A 676 -1.82 -26.11 7.72
C SER A 676 -0.38 -26.55 7.85
N ALA A 677 0.52 -25.80 7.23
CA ALA A 677 1.97 -25.96 7.39
C ALA A 677 2.38 -25.80 8.86
N VAL A 678 3.29 -26.63 9.32
CA VAL A 678 3.87 -26.53 10.66
C VAL A 678 4.83 -25.35 10.73
N LYS A 679 4.68 -24.50 11.72
CA LYS A 679 5.62 -23.39 11.99
C LYS A 679 6.33 -23.64 13.34
N PRO A 680 7.65 -23.37 13.45
CA PRO A 680 8.56 -22.95 12.39
C PRO A 680 8.64 -23.97 11.25
N PHE A 681 8.86 -23.49 10.03
CA PHE A 681 8.98 -24.38 8.87
C PHE A 681 10.14 -25.36 9.02
N PRO A 682 10.00 -26.62 8.55
CA PRO A 682 11.12 -27.57 8.49
C PRO A 682 12.30 -27.01 7.68
N SER A 683 13.49 -27.58 7.90
CA SER A 683 14.67 -27.21 7.11
C SER A 683 14.38 -27.39 5.60
N GLY A 684 14.71 -26.37 4.82
CA GLY A 684 14.45 -26.33 3.38
C GLY A 684 13.06 -25.78 2.97
N VAL A 685 12.16 -25.53 3.91
CA VAL A 685 10.85 -24.90 3.66
C VAL A 685 10.92 -23.43 4.11
N THR A 686 10.77 -22.50 3.16
CA THR A 686 10.90 -21.06 3.41
C THR A 686 9.54 -20.35 3.47
N SER A 687 8.53 -20.94 2.86
CA SER A 687 7.18 -20.38 2.79
C SER A 687 6.10 -21.46 2.78
N GLY A 688 4.85 -21.07 3.00
CA GLY A 688 3.73 -21.98 2.84
C GLY A 688 3.49 -22.43 1.40
N ASN A 689 4.16 -21.88 0.40
CA ASN A 689 4.06 -22.29 -1.00
C ASN A 689 5.11 -23.35 -1.40
N ASP A 690 6.05 -23.63 -0.53
CA ASP A 690 7.00 -24.73 -0.71
C ASP A 690 6.36 -26.06 -0.30
N VAL A 691 6.87 -27.18 -0.80
CA VAL A 691 6.38 -28.52 -0.41
C VAL A 691 6.64 -28.73 1.08
N HIS A 692 5.59 -28.94 1.83
CA HIS A 692 5.66 -29.17 3.27
C HIS A 692 4.60 -30.18 3.72
N PRO A 693 4.83 -30.94 4.80
CA PRO A 693 3.76 -31.69 5.45
C PRO A 693 2.77 -30.72 6.11
N SER A 694 1.49 -31.08 6.05
CA SER A 694 0.42 -30.34 6.75
C SER A 694 -0.03 -31.15 7.97
N ARG A 695 -0.30 -30.46 9.08
CA ARG A 695 -0.80 -31.07 10.32
C ARG A 695 -2.08 -30.39 10.79
N PRO A 696 -2.95 -31.11 11.55
CA PRO A 696 -4.08 -30.49 12.19
C PRO A 696 -3.67 -29.26 13.01
N THR A 697 -4.44 -28.22 12.94
CA THR A 697 -4.31 -27.04 13.81
C THR A 697 -5.04 -27.27 15.13
N ARG A 698 -4.85 -26.42 16.12
CA ARG A 698 -5.63 -26.49 17.36
C ARG A 698 -7.13 -26.27 17.12
N ILE A 699 -7.49 -25.50 16.09
CA ILE A 699 -8.89 -25.28 15.72
C ILE A 699 -9.54 -26.56 15.20
N ALA A 700 -8.79 -27.48 14.61
CA ALA A 700 -9.32 -28.75 14.10
C ALA A 700 -9.98 -29.62 15.17
N GLU A 701 -9.64 -29.44 16.46
CA GLU A 701 -10.28 -30.14 17.58
C GLU A 701 -11.79 -29.85 17.70
N HIS A 702 -12.22 -28.71 17.14
CA HIS A 702 -13.62 -28.32 17.07
C HIS A 702 -14.35 -28.84 15.83
N PHE A 703 -13.64 -29.49 14.90
CA PHE A 703 -14.16 -29.95 13.61
C PHE A 703 -13.73 -31.41 13.33
N PRO A 704 -13.93 -32.36 14.28
CA PRO A 704 -13.50 -33.74 14.09
C PRO A 704 -14.22 -34.43 12.93
N THR A 705 -15.51 -34.18 12.71
CA THR A 705 -16.28 -34.78 11.62
C THR A 705 -15.82 -34.26 10.25
N VAL A 706 -15.60 -32.95 10.12
CA VAL A 706 -15.10 -32.34 8.87
C VAL A 706 -13.73 -32.88 8.54
N LEU A 707 -12.83 -32.96 9.54
CA LEU A 707 -11.47 -33.44 9.32
C LEU A 707 -11.44 -34.93 8.98
N ALA A 708 -12.21 -35.76 9.69
CA ALA A 708 -12.30 -37.20 9.44
C ALA A 708 -12.83 -37.49 8.02
N TRP A 709 -13.81 -36.73 7.55
CA TRP A 709 -14.29 -36.84 6.18
C TRP A 709 -13.20 -36.55 5.14
N ALA A 710 -12.43 -35.47 5.33
CA ALA A 710 -11.34 -35.10 4.42
C ALA A 710 -10.20 -36.15 4.43
N GLU A 711 -9.87 -36.74 5.59
CA GLU A 711 -8.88 -37.80 5.71
C GLU A 711 -9.35 -39.09 5.01
N GLN A 712 -10.61 -39.47 5.18
CA GLN A 712 -11.20 -40.62 4.48
C GLN A 712 -11.24 -40.38 2.97
N PHE A 713 -11.57 -39.15 2.52
CA PHE A 713 -11.56 -38.82 1.09
C PHE A 713 -10.13 -38.99 0.52
N ALA A 714 -9.11 -38.43 1.17
CA ALA A 714 -7.74 -38.56 0.70
C ALA A 714 -7.29 -40.05 0.63
N ALA A 715 -7.70 -40.85 1.61
CA ALA A 715 -7.43 -42.29 1.59
C ALA A 715 -8.14 -43.00 0.41
N ARG A 716 -9.39 -42.65 0.11
CA ARG A 716 -10.10 -43.19 -1.08
C ARG A 716 -9.41 -42.80 -2.39
N GLN A 717 -8.79 -41.64 -2.43
CA GLN A 717 -8.00 -41.17 -3.60
C GLN A 717 -6.56 -41.73 -3.59
N SER A 718 -6.24 -42.64 -2.68
CA SER A 718 -4.88 -43.21 -2.50
C SER A 718 -3.80 -42.12 -2.39
N GLY A 719 -4.09 -41.01 -1.69
CA GLY A 719 -3.21 -39.85 -1.61
C GLY A 719 -2.98 -39.33 -0.18
N GLU A 720 -1.96 -38.47 -0.05
CA GLU A 720 -1.64 -37.81 1.20
C GLU A 720 -2.43 -36.51 1.35
N LEU A 721 -3.19 -36.36 2.45
CA LEU A 721 -3.96 -35.15 2.74
C LEU A 721 -3.02 -33.98 3.09
N GLY A 722 -3.13 -32.91 2.34
CA GLY A 722 -2.41 -31.66 2.54
C GLY A 722 -3.16 -30.68 3.46
N ARG A 723 -3.29 -29.43 3.03
CA ARG A 723 -4.06 -28.40 3.73
C ARG A 723 -5.55 -28.72 3.65
N VAL A 724 -6.28 -28.34 4.71
CA VAL A 724 -7.73 -28.42 4.78
C VAL A 724 -8.24 -27.09 5.35
N THR A 725 -9.12 -26.44 4.63
CA THR A 725 -9.67 -25.13 4.99
C THR A 725 -11.16 -25.07 4.75
N LEU A 726 -11.92 -24.60 5.73
CA LEU A 726 -13.26 -24.11 5.51
C LEU A 726 -13.16 -22.66 5.02
N VAL A 727 -13.84 -22.36 3.93
CA VAL A 727 -13.86 -21.02 3.35
C VAL A 727 -15.31 -20.61 3.09
N ARG A 728 -15.70 -19.46 3.64
CA ARG A 728 -16.96 -18.82 3.28
C ARG A 728 -16.73 -17.51 2.53
N LEU A 729 -17.50 -17.29 1.47
CA LEU A 729 -17.48 -16.09 0.66
C LEU A 729 -18.68 -15.23 1.02
N ALA A 730 -18.44 -13.95 1.28
CA ALA A 730 -19.48 -13.02 1.73
C ALA A 730 -20.64 -12.87 0.72
N PRO A 731 -21.85 -12.52 1.19
CA PRO A 731 -22.93 -12.05 0.32
C PRO A 731 -22.43 -10.92 -0.59
N LYS A 732 -22.78 -10.98 -1.88
CA LYS A 732 -22.29 -10.05 -2.93
C LYS A 732 -20.77 -9.98 -3.05
N GLY A 733 -20.06 -10.95 -2.49
CA GLY A 733 -18.60 -11.01 -2.47
C GLY A 733 -18.01 -11.78 -3.65
N ARG A 734 -16.71 -11.60 -3.86
CA ARG A 734 -15.95 -12.33 -4.88
C ARG A 734 -14.55 -12.72 -4.42
N VAL A 735 -14.03 -13.80 -4.97
CA VAL A 735 -12.60 -14.13 -4.99
C VAL A 735 -12.08 -13.68 -6.35
N TYR A 736 -11.09 -12.78 -6.31
CA TYR A 736 -10.57 -12.15 -7.52
C TYR A 736 -9.72 -13.12 -8.34
N PRO A 737 -9.59 -12.91 -9.67
CA PRO A 737 -8.82 -13.77 -10.55
C PRO A 737 -7.39 -13.98 -10.05
N HIS A 738 -6.96 -15.22 -9.93
CA HIS A 738 -5.62 -15.62 -9.51
C HIS A 738 -5.28 -17.04 -9.94
N ILE A 739 -4.02 -17.39 -9.81
CA ILE A 739 -3.51 -18.74 -9.98
C ILE A 739 -2.85 -19.14 -8.66
N ASP A 740 -3.11 -20.35 -8.18
CA ASP A 740 -2.42 -20.89 -7.01
C ASP A 740 -0.98 -21.23 -7.38
N GLN A 741 -0.02 -20.48 -6.85
CA GLN A 741 1.39 -20.58 -7.24
C GLN A 741 2.25 -21.24 -6.16
N GLY A 742 3.28 -21.96 -6.58
CA GLY A 742 4.29 -22.60 -5.75
C GLY A 742 4.27 -24.13 -5.84
N GLU A 743 5.41 -24.73 -5.48
CA GLU A 743 5.62 -26.17 -5.53
C GLU A 743 4.60 -26.97 -4.73
N TYR A 744 4.09 -26.39 -3.66
CA TYR A 744 3.04 -27.02 -2.87
C TYR A 744 1.82 -27.40 -3.72
N TYR A 745 1.37 -26.50 -4.57
CA TYR A 745 0.20 -26.71 -5.43
C TYR A 745 0.51 -27.51 -6.69
N ARG A 746 1.75 -27.44 -7.18
CA ARG A 746 2.17 -28.21 -8.37
C ARG A 746 2.07 -29.71 -8.17
N VAL A 747 2.40 -30.19 -6.95
CA VAL A 747 2.40 -31.62 -6.60
C VAL A 747 1.10 -32.11 -5.94
N ARG A 748 0.08 -31.27 -5.89
CA ARG A 748 -1.21 -31.58 -5.25
C ARG A 748 -2.40 -31.21 -6.13
N ASP A 749 -3.44 -31.97 -6.01
CA ASP A 749 -4.74 -31.70 -6.57
C ASP A 749 -5.64 -31.02 -5.55
N ARG A 750 -6.41 -30.04 -5.98
CA ARG A 750 -7.35 -29.29 -5.14
C ARG A 750 -8.77 -29.75 -5.34
N TYR A 751 -9.45 -29.93 -4.24
CA TYR A 751 -10.84 -30.36 -4.17
C TYR A 751 -11.69 -29.36 -3.38
N HIS A 752 -12.91 -29.19 -3.83
CA HIS A 752 -13.95 -28.45 -3.13
C HIS A 752 -15.14 -29.36 -2.82
N LEU A 753 -15.43 -29.58 -1.56
CA LEU A 753 -16.73 -30.09 -1.13
C LEU A 753 -17.64 -28.89 -0.89
N ILE A 754 -18.78 -28.88 -1.57
CA ILE A 754 -19.74 -27.80 -1.53
C ILE A 754 -20.67 -27.99 -0.35
N LEU A 755 -20.55 -27.14 0.66
CA LEU A 755 -21.36 -27.23 1.88
C LEU A 755 -22.60 -26.35 1.80
N HIS A 756 -22.44 -25.12 1.32
CA HIS A 756 -23.53 -24.18 1.08
C HIS A 756 -23.28 -23.37 -0.17
N SER A 757 -24.20 -23.37 -1.12
CA SER A 757 -24.08 -22.73 -2.42
C SER A 757 -25.41 -22.11 -2.83
N PRO A 758 -25.74 -20.91 -2.35
CA PRO A 758 -26.95 -20.22 -2.71
C PRO A 758 -27.01 -19.86 -4.19
N THR A 759 -28.21 -19.58 -4.70
CA THR A 759 -28.38 -19.13 -6.09
C THR A 759 -27.56 -17.88 -6.34
N GLY A 760 -26.74 -17.88 -7.43
CA GLY A 760 -25.78 -16.82 -7.73
C GLY A 760 -24.35 -17.13 -7.27
N SER A 761 -24.10 -18.29 -6.65
CA SER A 761 -22.76 -18.78 -6.36
C SER A 761 -22.12 -19.46 -7.57
N ILE A 762 -20.95 -18.97 -7.99
CA ILE A 762 -20.25 -19.45 -9.18
C ILE A 762 -18.77 -19.61 -8.87
N LEU A 763 -18.17 -20.68 -9.39
CA LEU A 763 -16.73 -20.86 -9.45
C LEU A 763 -16.32 -20.89 -10.93
N ALA A 764 -15.33 -20.08 -11.30
CA ALA A 764 -14.86 -20.01 -12.67
C ALA A 764 -13.38 -20.38 -12.75
N ALA A 765 -13.02 -21.17 -13.77
CA ALA A 765 -11.65 -21.44 -14.17
C ALA A 765 -11.54 -21.22 -15.68
N ARG A 766 -10.66 -20.29 -16.09
CA ARG A 766 -10.58 -19.78 -17.47
C ARG A 766 -11.95 -19.34 -17.99
N ASP A 767 -12.44 -19.98 -19.03
CA ASP A 767 -13.70 -19.71 -19.71
C ASP A 767 -14.89 -20.54 -19.16
N GLU A 768 -14.65 -21.47 -18.23
CA GLU A 768 -15.72 -22.28 -17.63
C GLU A 768 -16.23 -21.63 -16.34
N TRP A 769 -17.49 -21.20 -16.36
CA TRP A 769 -18.20 -20.56 -15.25
C TRP A 769 -19.26 -21.53 -14.75
N VAL A 770 -19.00 -22.18 -13.61
CA VAL A 770 -19.71 -23.35 -13.17
C VAL A 770 -20.49 -23.11 -11.89
N ARG A 771 -21.75 -23.49 -11.89
CA ARG A 771 -22.58 -23.58 -10.68
C ARG A 771 -22.36 -24.93 -10.02
N LEU A 772 -21.85 -24.91 -8.79
CA LEU A 772 -21.64 -26.09 -7.98
C LEU A 772 -22.75 -26.21 -6.93
N HIS A 773 -23.24 -27.44 -6.66
CA HIS A 773 -24.36 -27.65 -5.74
C HIS A 773 -23.92 -28.28 -4.42
N PRO A 774 -24.67 -28.01 -3.31
CA PRO A 774 -24.40 -28.62 -2.01
C PRO A 774 -24.36 -30.14 -2.06
N GLY A 775 -23.39 -30.74 -1.36
CA GLY A 775 -23.17 -32.20 -1.34
C GLY A 775 -22.30 -32.72 -2.49
N GLU A 776 -21.93 -31.90 -3.44
CA GLU A 776 -21.01 -32.28 -4.51
C GLU A 776 -19.54 -32.05 -4.08
N CYS A 777 -18.65 -33.00 -4.40
CA CYS A 777 -17.23 -32.86 -4.27
C CYS A 777 -16.57 -32.77 -5.66
N TRP A 778 -15.90 -31.68 -5.92
CA TRP A 778 -15.28 -31.37 -7.20
C TRP A 778 -13.78 -31.23 -7.10
N TRP A 779 -13.06 -31.84 -8.05
CA TRP A 779 -11.72 -31.42 -8.43
C TRP A 779 -11.82 -30.25 -9.39
N PHE A 780 -10.92 -29.24 -9.26
CA PHE A 780 -10.76 -28.22 -10.29
C PHE A 780 -9.29 -27.86 -10.46
N ASN A 781 -8.95 -27.40 -11.67
CA ASN A 781 -7.58 -27.05 -12.01
C ASN A 781 -7.24 -25.67 -11.45
N ASN A 782 -6.74 -25.62 -10.20
CA ASN A 782 -6.31 -24.39 -9.52
C ASN A 782 -4.98 -23.83 -10.05
N LYS A 783 -4.33 -24.53 -10.99
CA LYS A 783 -3.11 -24.10 -11.69
C LYS A 783 -3.42 -23.20 -12.88
N GLU A 784 -4.71 -23.07 -13.24
CA GLU A 784 -5.23 -22.13 -14.20
C GLU A 784 -5.84 -20.89 -13.54
N PRO A 785 -5.95 -19.74 -14.26
CA PRO A 785 -6.63 -18.57 -13.73
C PRO A 785 -8.06 -18.90 -13.29
N HIS A 786 -8.33 -18.64 -12.00
CA HIS A 786 -9.65 -18.96 -11.43
C HIS A 786 -10.13 -17.84 -10.50
N GLN A 787 -11.46 -17.80 -10.31
CA GLN A 787 -12.15 -16.78 -9.53
C GLN A 787 -13.49 -17.32 -9.03
N ALA A 788 -14.11 -16.65 -8.07
CA ALA A 788 -15.41 -17.03 -7.56
C ALA A 788 -16.30 -15.82 -7.27
N TYR A 789 -17.60 -16.01 -7.45
CA TYR A 789 -18.61 -15.01 -7.18
C TYR A 789 -19.70 -15.59 -6.26
N ASN A 790 -20.26 -14.72 -5.46
CA ASN A 790 -21.43 -14.98 -4.66
C ASN A 790 -22.39 -13.81 -4.77
N GLU A 791 -23.29 -13.84 -5.76
CA GLU A 791 -24.26 -12.77 -5.98
C GLU A 791 -25.52 -12.91 -5.13
N SER A 792 -25.56 -13.91 -4.25
CA SER A 792 -26.67 -14.08 -3.31
C SER A 792 -26.57 -13.13 -2.11
N ASP A 793 -27.62 -13.13 -1.31
CA ASP A 793 -27.69 -12.39 -0.05
C ASP A 793 -27.26 -13.24 1.16
N ASP A 794 -26.72 -14.44 0.91
CA ASP A 794 -26.27 -15.38 1.93
C ASP A 794 -24.81 -15.81 1.71
N TRP A 795 -24.18 -16.43 2.71
CA TRP A 795 -22.81 -16.93 2.63
C TRP A 795 -22.72 -18.17 1.73
N ARG A 796 -21.68 -18.23 0.90
CA ARG A 796 -21.27 -19.45 0.21
C ARG A 796 -20.20 -20.16 1.02
N ILE A 797 -20.35 -21.46 1.32
CA ILE A 797 -19.41 -22.21 2.17
C ILE A 797 -18.89 -23.43 1.44
N HIS A 798 -17.56 -23.53 1.31
CA HIS A 798 -16.86 -24.69 0.75
C HIS A 798 -15.82 -25.22 1.74
N LEU A 799 -15.69 -26.55 1.81
CA LEU A 799 -14.51 -27.20 2.35
C LEU A 799 -13.48 -27.37 1.21
N ILE A 800 -12.35 -26.70 1.32
CA ILE A 800 -11.26 -26.72 0.34
C ILE A 800 -10.10 -27.53 0.90
N PHE A 801 -9.64 -28.52 0.15
CA PHE A 801 -8.55 -29.36 0.61
C PHE A 801 -7.67 -29.84 -0.54
N ASP A 802 -6.40 -30.13 -0.24
CA ASP A 802 -5.39 -30.52 -1.21
C ASP A 802 -4.96 -31.97 -0.92
N VAL A 803 -4.84 -32.78 -1.98
CA VAL A 803 -4.37 -34.18 -1.89
C VAL A 803 -3.17 -34.39 -2.80
N LYS A 804 -2.09 -34.96 -2.28
CA LYS A 804 -0.94 -35.39 -3.07
C LYS A 804 -1.14 -36.85 -3.48
N PRO A 805 -1.26 -37.16 -4.78
CA PRO A 805 -1.37 -38.53 -5.26
C PRO A 805 -0.12 -39.37 -4.90
N SER A 806 -0.28 -40.65 -4.59
CA SER A 806 0.82 -41.51 -4.13
C SER A 806 1.72 -42.04 -5.23
N ASP A 807 1.28 -42.16 -6.50
CA ASP A 807 2.04 -42.85 -7.55
C ASP A 807 1.91 -42.31 -8.98
N THR A 808 1.34 -41.12 -9.21
CA THR A 808 1.22 -40.57 -10.57
C THR A 808 1.42 -39.06 -10.58
N LYS A 809 1.82 -38.54 -11.74
CA LYS A 809 1.78 -37.11 -12.03
C LYS A 809 0.41 -36.54 -11.63
N PRO A 810 0.34 -35.34 -11.05
CA PRO A 810 -0.92 -34.63 -10.81
C PRO A 810 -1.79 -34.72 -12.07
N PHE A 811 -3.10 -34.79 -11.91
CA PHE A 811 -4.07 -34.90 -13.00
C PHE A 811 -3.71 -33.95 -14.14
N ASP A 812 -3.09 -34.47 -15.22
CA ASP A 812 -2.77 -33.72 -16.42
C ASP A 812 -3.80 -34.08 -17.50
N MET A 813 -4.36 -33.09 -18.13
CA MET A 813 -5.44 -33.22 -19.10
C MET A 813 -5.01 -33.72 -20.47
N ASP A 814 -3.71 -33.97 -20.69
CA ASP A 814 -3.20 -34.44 -21.99
C ASP A 814 -3.47 -35.93 -22.29
N SER A 815 -4.18 -36.66 -21.43
CA SER A 815 -4.58 -38.03 -21.71
C SER A 815 -6.04 -38.11 -22.28
N LYS A 816 -6.35 -37.35 -23.30
CA LYS A 816 -7.42 -37.64 -24.25
C LYS A 816 -6.77 -38.21 -25.52
N GLY A 817 -6.48 -39.49 -25.47
CA GLY A 817 -6.03 -40.18 -26.66
C GLY A 817 -6.05 -41.68 -26.39
N GLU A 818 -6.95 -42.39 -27.05
CA GLU A 818 -7.04 -43.85 -27.16
C GLU A 818 -7.80 -44.59 -26.04
N GLU A 819 -9.17 -44.55 -26.14
CA GLU A 819 -10.03 -45.68 -26.38
C GLU A 819 -11.45 -45.17 -26.76
#